data_50dd5d35d9b1b467eb54169e21d498be
#
_entry.id   50dd5d35d9b1b467eb54169e21d498be
#
_cell.length_a   1.000
_cell.length_b   1.000
_cell.length_c   1.000
_cell.angle_alpha   90.00
_cell.angle_beta   90.00
_cell.angle_gamma   90.00
#
_symmetry.space_group_name_H-M   'P 1'
#
loop_
_entity.id
_entity.type
_entity.pdbx_description
1 polymer ?
#
loop_
_entity_poly.entity_id
_entity_poly.type
_entity_poly.pdbx_seq_one_letter_code
_entity_poly.pdbx_strand_id
1 'polypeptide(L)'
;MSHKYVYLFDEGNANMRELLGGKGANLAEMTNIGLPVPYGFTVTTEACTRYYEDGKMIGEDIIEQIKAALAVVEAKVGKKFGSVENPYLVSVRSGARASMPGMMDTILNLGLNDETVVALARLTENERFAYDSYRRFIQMFSDVVMEVEKKYFDEIFDGIKAKYNCKLDTELNAEQLKEVVEAYKVMFREKKGFDFPQDPMTQLIEAVKAVFRSWDNPRAIFYRRTNDIPASWGTAVNVQSMVFGNMGNDSGTGVAFTRNPATGEKALFGEYLMNAQGEDVVAGIRTPEDINHLRETNEEVYNEFVRICGILEKHYRDMQDMEFTIERGKLYMLQTRNGKRTAAAALQIAVDLVNEGARTKQEAIEMIDPKSLDALLHPTFDAAALKAEAPKAEGLAASPGAACGKVYFSADEAKAAHESGEKVILARKETSPEDIEGMNASEGILTAFGGMTSHAAVVARQLGTCCVCGCKTITIDEASKTITFPDGTVVREGDWMSLDGTTGKVYTEAVKTVPAELSGNFATIMEWADSFRTLKVRTNADSPAQAAAAVRFGAEGIGLCRTEHMFFDEARIPAMREMIVSKNADERKAALAKILPMQREDFKGIYKAMEGRPVTIRFLDPPLHEFLPTKDEDIRALAETMGITFEELKNTVVGLHESNPMMGHRGCRLSITYPEIAEMQTRAVIEAAIEVRQETGLEIVPEIMIPLVGETKELAYVKGFVDATAKLVMEEKGMTIPYLVGTMIEIPRAALTADEVATQAEFFSFGTNDLTQMTFGFSRDDAGKFLGDYYEKKIFESDPFARLDQVGVGKLVKMAADLGRQTRPNIKLGICGEHGGDPSSIEFCHRVGLNYVSCSPFRVPIARLAAAQAAIKNNK
;
A
#
# COMPACT_ATOMS: atom_id res chain seq x y z
N MET A 1 39.79 2.11 16.20
CA MET A 1 39.58 2.35 14.76
C MET A 1 38.36 3.26 14.63
N SER A 2 38.44 4.29 13.77
CA SER A 2 37.28 5.14 13.50
C SER A 2 36.17 4.31 12.83
N HIS A 3 34.92 4.61 13.13
CA HIS A 3 33.79 3.94 12.50
C HIS A 3 33.79 4.15 10.98
N LYS A 4 33.46 3.11 10.20
CA LYS A 4 33.47 3.16 8.74
C LYS A 4 32.10 3.55 8.21
N TYR A 5 32.01 4.72 7.58
CA TYR A 5 30.78 5.28 6.99
C TYR A 5 30.75 5.22 5.46
N VAL A 6 31.88 4.95 4.80
CA VAL A 6 31.98 4.95 3.34
C VAL A 6 32.59 3.63 2.85
N TYR A 7 31.92 3.02 1.88
CA TYR A 7 32.28 1.74 1.29
C TYR A 7 32.39 1.87 -0.24
N LEU A 8 33.54 1.46 -0.79
CA LEU A 8 33.66 1.26 -2.25
C LEU A 8 32.70 0.16 -2.69
N PHE A 9 32.26 0.15 -3.96
CA PHE A 9 31.35 -0.89 -4.45
C PHE A 9 31.96 -2.30 -4.34
N ASP A 10 33.26 -2.46 -4.48
CA ASP A 10 33.95 -3.74 -4.30
C ASP A 10 34.19 -4.16 -2.82
N GLU A 11 33.81 -3.33 -1.89
CA GLU A 11 33.87 -3.63 -0.43
C GLU A 11 32.53 -4.07 0.15
N GLY A 12 31.44 -3.98 -0.61
CA GLY A 12 30.10 -4.35 -0.18
C GLY A 12 29.56 -5.61 -0.86
N ASN A 13 28.37 -6.04 -0.49
CA ASN A 13 27.63 -7.13 -1.13
C ASN A 13 26.12 -7.00 -0.89
N ALA A 14 25.32 -7.89 -1.48
CA ALA A 14 23.87 -7.90 -1.40
C ALA A 14 23.30 -8.02 0.04
N ASN A 15 24.05 -8.63 0.96
CA ASN A 15 23.61 -8.82 2.34
C ASN A 15 23.77 -7.57 3.22
N MET A 16 24.48 -6.57 2.75
CA MET A 16 24.71 -5.31 3.46
C MET A 16 23.62 -4.25 3.21
N ARG A 17 22.40 -4.69 2.88
CA ARG A 17 21.29 -3.81 2.51
C ARG A 17 20.88 -2.83 3.61
N GLU A 18 21.01 -3.21 4.88
CA GLU A 18 20.73 -2.31 5.99
C GLU A 18 21.69 -1.14 6.06
N LEU A 19 22.95 -1.37 5.75
CA LEU A 19 24.02 -0.39 5.80
C LEU A 19 24.17 0.43 4.52
N LEU A 20 24.15 -0.25 3.36
CA LEU A 20 24.40 0.35 2.05
C LEU A 20 23.11 0.81 1.33
N GLY A 21 21.94 0.51 1.92
CA GLY A 21 20.67 0.65 1.22
C GLY A 21 20.51 -0.37 0.10
N GLY A 22 19.32 -0.46 -0.50
CA GLY A 22 19.06 -1.43 -1.56
C GLY A 22 19.89 -1.18 -2.81
N LYS A 23 20.03 0.09 -3.23
CA LYS A 23 20.80 0.45 -4.42
C LYS A 23 22.30 0.21 -4.22
N GLY A 24 22.88 0.65 -3.11
CA GLY A 24 24.31 0.47 -2.83
C GLY A 24 24.69 -1.00 -2.71
N ALA A 25 23.90 -1.82 -2.02
CA ALA A 25 24.12 -3.25 -1.90
C ALA A 25 24.09 -3.96 -3.28
N ASN A 26 23.15 -3.59 -4.14
CA ASN A 26 23.04 -4.19 -5.47
C ASN A 26 24.14 -3.71 -6.43
N LEU A 27 24.56 -2.45 -6.33
CA LEU A 27 25.74 -1.96 -7.08
C LEU A 27 27.00 -2.72 -6.69
N ALA A 28 27.20 -2.93 -5.39
CA ALA A 28 28.31 -3.73 -4.89
C ALA A 28 28.24 -5.18 -5.39
N GLU A 29 27.07 -5.81 -5.33
CA GLU A 29 26.88 -7.19 -5.79
C GLU A 29 27.15 -7.33 -7.30
N MET A 30 26.58 -6.44 -8.13
CA MET A 30 26.84 -6.46 -9.57
C MET A 30 28.33 -6.27 -9.90
N THR A 31 29.03 -5.43 -9.15
CA THR A 31 30.48 -5.22 -9.27
C THR A 31 31.23 -6.52 -8.97
N ASN A 32 30.88 -7.20 -7.88
CA ASN A 32 31.52 -8.42 -7.42
C ASN A 32 31.30 -9.62 -8.38
N ILE A 33 30.14 -9.70 -9.01
CA ILE A 33 29.87 -10.74 -10.03
C ILE A 33 30.39 -10.37 -11.43
N GLY A 34 31.15 -9.27 -11.54
CA GLY A 34 31.89 -8.91 -12.77
C GLY A 34 31.07 -8.24 -13.87
N LEU A 35 29.92 -7.62 -13.53
CA LEU A 35 29.12 -6.86 -14.50
C LEU A 35 29.73 -5.47 -14.75
N PRO A 36 29.46 -4.84 -15.89
CA PRO A 36 30.00 -3.53 -16.24
C PRO A 36 29.32 -2.40 -15.46
N VAL A 37 29.68 -2.25 -14.20
CA VAL A 37 29.18 -1.20 -13.31
C VAL A 37 30.20 -0.06 -13.26
N PRO A 38 29.80 1.20 -13.50
CA PRO A 38 30.69 2.34 -13.28
C PRO A 38 31.18 2.40 -11.84
N TYR A 39 32.46 2.66 -11.62
CA TYR A 39 33.06 2.72 -10.27
C TYR A 39 32.39 3.76 -9.38
N GLY A 40 32.38 3.49 -8.08
CA GLY A 40 31.81 4.40 -7.12
C GLY A 40 31.92 3.89 -5.68
N PHE A 41 31.24 4.60 -4.79
CA PHE A 41 31.20 4.29 -3.38
C PHE A 41 29.83 4.65 -2.78
N THR A 42 29.53 4.07 -1.64
CA THR A 42 28.30 4.34 -0.87
C THR A 42 28.61 4.96 0.46
N VAL A 43 27.95 6.09 0.77
CA VAL A 43 27.89 6.69 2.11
C VAL A 43 26.71 6.06 2.82
N THR A 44 26.91 5.47 3.99
CA THR A 44 25.97 4.54 4.63
C THR A 44 24.71 5.19 5.19
N THR A 45 23.70 4.36 5.47
CA THR A 45 22.48 4.78 6.20
C THR A 45 22.80 5.30 7.61
N GLU A 46 23.84 4.76 8.25
CA GLU A 46 24.32 5.24 9.56
C GLU A 46 24.85 6.68 9.49
N ALA A 47 25.51 7.06 8.40
CA ALA A 47 25.92 8.43 8.17
C ALA A 47 24.71 9.38 8.06
N CYS A 48 23.62 8.92 7.46
CA CYS A 48 22.35 9.66 7.41
C CYS A 48 21.75 9.85 8.81
N THR A 49 21.70 8.81 9.62
CA THR A 49 21.19 8.89 10.99
C THR A 49 22.02 9.89 11.80
N ARG A 50 23.32 9.77 11.73
CA ARG A 50 24.25 10.71 12.40
C ARG A 50 24.09 12.15 11.90
N TYR A 51 23.88 12.37 10.61
CA TYR A 51 23.61 13.69 10.06
C TYR A 51 22.40 14.37 10.75
N TYR A 52 21.32 13.64 11.02
CA TYR A 52 20.19 14.18 11.75
C TYR A 52 20.48 14.40 13.25
N GLU A 53 21.22 13.50 13.89
CA GLU A 53 21.63 13.62 15.28
C GLU A 53 22.56 14.83 15.50
N ASP A 54 23.48 15.08 14.56
CA ASP A 54 24.42 16.21 14.58
C ASP A 54 23.80 17.52 14.06
N GLY A 55 22.46 17.65 14.05
CA GLY A 55 21.77 18.88 13.67
C GLY A 55 21.86 19.23 12.18
N LYS A 56 21.78 18.21 11.33
CA LYS A 56 21.87 18.30 9.85
C LYS A 56 23.25 18.77 9.35
N MET A 57 24.28 18.25 9.98
CA MET A 57 25.68 18.46 9.58
C MET A 57 26.37 17.12 9.34
N ILE A 58 27.26 17.08 8.34
CA ILE A 58 28.10 15.91 8.10
C ILE A 58 29.40 16.09 8.89
N GLY A 59 29.74 15.11 9.71
CA GLY A 59 30.97 15.12 10.50
C GLY A 59 32.23 15.12 9.62
N GLU A 60 33.31 15.80 10.09
CA GLU A 60 34.57 15.88 9.35
C GLU A 60 35.17 14.50 9.04
N ASP A 61 35.01 13.54 9.93
CA ASP A 61 35.46 12.15 9.75
C ASP A 61 34.76 11.47 8.59
N ILE A 62 33.47 11.77 8.33
CA ILE A 62 32.73 11.28 7.16
C ILE A 62 33.22 11.97 5.90
N ILE A 63 33.43 13.29 5.92
CA ILE A 63 33.98 14.07 4.81
C ILE A 63 35.33 13.51 4.36
N GLU A 64 36.22 13.24 5.31
CA GLU A 64 37.54 12.65 5.01
C GLU A 64 37.43 11.25 4.40
N GLN A 65 36.48 10.42 4.84
CA GLN A 65 36.23 9.12 4.22
C GLN A 65 35.68 9.27 2.80
N ILE A 66 34.82 10.27 2.53
CA ILE A 66 34.33 10.58 1.18
C ILE A 66 35.50 10.98 0.28
N LYS A 67 36.37 11.87 0.73
CA LYS A 67 37.57 12.30 -0.03
C LYS A 67 38.51 11.13 -0.32
N ALA A 68 38.74 10.27 0.66
CA ALA A 68 39.58 9.06 0.50
C ALA A 68 38.99 8.10 -0.52
N ALA A 69 37.68 7.81 -0.45
CA ALA A 69 37.01 6.97 -1.42
C ALA A 69 37.04 7.56 -2.83
N LEU A 70 36.80 8.85 -2.96
CA LEU A 70 36.88 9.58 -4.22
C LEU A 70 38.26 9.42 -4.87
N ALA A 71 39.33 9.61 -4.09
CA ALA A 71 40.71 9.43 -4.59
C ALA A 71 40.99 8.02 -5.11
N VAL A 72 40.45 7.00 -4.45
CA VAL A 72 40.57 5.60 -4.93
C VAL A 72 39.85 5.42 -6.26
N VAL A 73 38.63 5.95 -6.40
CA VAL A 73 37.87 5.85 -7.63
C VAL A 73 38.51 6.64 -8.76
N GLU A 74 39.02 7.85 -8.49
CA GLU A 74 39.81 8.63 -9.46
C GLU A 74 41.00 7.85 -10.04
N ALA A 75 41.73 7.16 -9.17
CA ALA A 75 42.86 6.33 -9.60
C ALA A 75 42.41 5.15 -10.48
N LYS A 76 41.27 4.51 -10.17
CA LYS A 76 40.69 3.42 -10.99
C LYS A 76 40.21 3.89 -12.36
N VAL A 77 39.59 5.06 -12.42
CA VAL A 77 39.03 5.65 -13.65
C VAL A 77 40.09 6.34 -14.48
N GLY A 78 41.20 6.76 -13.88
CA GLY A 78 42.27 7.54 -14.55
C GLY A 78 41.85 8.99 -14.85
N LYS A 79 40.88 9.52 -14.12
CA LYS A 79 40.38 10.90 -14.23
C LYS A 79 40.41 11.57 -12.88
N LYS A 80 40.38 12.91 -12.83
CA LYS A 80 40.41 13.64 -11.58
C LYS A 80 39.22 14.58 -11.44
N PHE A 81 38.58 14.56 -10.28
CA PHE A 81 37.43 15.40 -9.94
C PHE A 81 37.86 16.89 -9.87
N GLY A 82 37.17 17.70 -10.67
CA GLY A 82 37.54 19.14 -10.81
C GLY A 82 38.75 19.45 -11.70
N SER A 83 39.35 18.44 -12.35
CA SER A 83 40.48 18.69 -13.27
C SER A 83 40.02 19.40 -14.54
N VAL A 84 40.80 20.42 -14.94
CA VAL A 84 40.61 21.12 -16.22
C VAL A 84 41.30 20.41 -17.41
N GLU A 85 42.08 19.38 -17.14
CA GLU A 85 42.75 18.57 -18.17
C GLU A 85 41.95 17.31 -18.50
N ASN A 86 41.49 16.58 -17.49
CA ASN A 86 40.77 15.34 -17.61
C ASN A 86 39.66 15.25 -16.54
N PRO A 87 38.55 16.00 -16.69
CA PRO A 87 37.53 16.12 -15.68
C PRO A 87 36.83 14.78 -15.43
N TYR A 88 36.71 14.44 -14.14
CA TYR A 88 35.93 13.33 -13.64
C TYR A 88 34.59 13.85 -13.13
N LEU A 89 33.48 13.27 -13.60
CA LEU A 89 32.14 13.66 -13.17
C LEU A 89 31.46 12.47 -12.47
N VAL A 90 30.63 12.79 -11.48
CA VAL A 90 29.91 11.80 -10.70
C VAL A 90 28.41 12.11 -10.62
N SER A 91 27.63 11.07 -10.39
CA SER A 91 26.23 11.18 -9.93
C SER A 91 26.17 10.95 -8.43
N VAL A 92 25.22 11.62 -7.75
CA VAL A 92 24.90 11.42 -6.36
C VAL A 92 23.43 10.99 -6.27
N ARG A 93 23.20 9.76 -5.79
CA ARG A 93 21.90 9.10 -5.84
C ARG A 93 21.51 8.56 -4.47
N SER A 94 20.26 8.73 -4.09
CA SER A 94 19.71 8.11 -2.87
C SER A 94 19.64 6.59 -2.98
N GLY A 95 19.72 5.92 -1.83
CA GLY A 95 19.62 4.47 -1.74
C GLY A 95 19.06 4.00 -0.40
N ALA A 96 17.74 4.09 -0.19
CA ALA A 96 17.10 3.58 1.01
C ALA A 96 17.09 2.04 1.05
N ARG A 97 16.89 1.45 2.24
CA ARG A 97 16.76 -0.01 2.41
C ARG A 97 15.58 -0.58 1.63
N ALA A 98 14.45 0.14 1.64
CA ALA A 98 13.29 -0.14 0.80
C ALA A 98 13.33 0.71 -0.48
N SER A 99 12.81 0.17 -1.59
CA SER A 99 12.68 0.93 -2.83
C SER A 99 11.59 1.98 -2.69
N MET A 100 11.95 3.25 -2.91
CA MET A 100 11.07 4.41 -2.84
C MET A 100 11.17 5.22 -4.14
N PRO A 101 10.57 4.76 -5.25
CA PRO A 101 10.74 5.37 -6.58
C PRO A 101 10.25 6.83 -6.60
N GLY A 102 11.10 7.74 -7.06
CA GLY A 102 10.76 9.15 -7.20
C GLY A 102 10.58 9.94 -5.90
N MET A 103 10.74 9.30 -4.73
CA MET A 103 10.50 9.96 -3.44
C MET A 103 11.71 10.76 -2.93
N MET A 104 12.90 10.44 -3.41
CA MET A 104 14.16 11.06 -2.99
C MET A 104 14.97 11.52 -4.18
N ASP A 105 15.88 12.42 -3.93
CA ASP A 105 16.55 13.18 -4.96
C ASP A 105 17.78 12.47 -5.57
N THR A 106 18.10 12.87 -6.79
CA THR A 106 19.28 12.44 -7.56
C THR A 106 19.92 13.68 -8.19
N ILE A 107 21.24 13.74 -8.20
CA ILE A 107 21.99 14.81 -8.85
C ILE A 107 22.97 14.16 -9.82
N LEU A 108 22.92 14.58 -11.09
CA LEU A 108 23.80 14.10 -12.16
C LEU A 108 24.83 15.16 -12.54
N ASN A 109 25.89 14.75 -13.22
CA ASN A 109 26.90 15.63 -13.80
C ASN A 109 27.67 16.48 -12.78
N LEU A 110 27.79 16.04 -11.54
CA LEU A 110 28.55 16.73 -10.50
C LEU A 110 30.03 16.83 -10.89
N GLY A 111 30.62 17.97 -10.64
CA GLY A 111 31.99 18.30 -11.02
C GLY A 111 32.07 19.25 -12.20
N LEU A 112 30.95 19.56 -12.88
CA LEU A 112 30.90 20.60 -13.90
C LEU A 112 30.94 22.00 -13.29
N ASN A 113 31.73 22.83 -13.92
CA ASN A 113 31.83 24.26 -13.69
C ASN A 113 32.26 24.95 -14.99
N ASP A 114 32.50 26.26 -14.95
CA ASP A 114 32.85 27.07 -16.13
C ASP A 114 34.16 26.63 -16.82
N GLU A 115 35.08 25.99 -16.08
CA GLU A 115 36.35 25.52 -16.60
C GLU A 115 36.24 24.04 -17.06
N THR A 116 35.66 23.18 -16.27
CA THR A 116 35.56 21.76 -16.56
C THR A 116 34.63 21.43 -17.74
N VAL A 117 33.62 22.27 -18.02
CA VAL A 117 32.76 22.13 -19.20
C VAL A 117 33.57 22.34 -20.50
N VAL A 118 34.50 23.28 -20.51
CA VAL A 118 35.40 23.50 -21.67
C VAL A 118 36.32 22.31 -21.88
N ALA A 119 36.87 21.77 -20.80
CA ALA A 119 37.68 20.55 -20.87
C ALA A 119 36.90 19.34 -21.38
N LEU A 120 35.65 19.18 -20.89
CA LEU A 120 34.76 18.11 -21.35
C LEU A 120 34.43 18.24 -22.83
N ALA A 121 34.12 19.45 -23.32
CA ALA A 121 33.88 19.74 -24.72
C ALA A 121 35.08 19.34 -25.63
N ARG A 122 36.28 19.71 -25.19
CA ARG A 122 37.52 19.38 -25.89
C ARG A 122 37.78 17.88 -25.93
N LEU A 123 37.65 17.17 -24.81
CA LEU A 123 37.94 15.73 -24.72
C LEU A 123 36.95 14.86 -25.45
N THR A 124 35.71 15.29 -25.53
CA THR A 124 34.64 14.54 -26.20
C THR A 124 34.51 14.91 -27.67
N GLU A 125 35.19 15.98 -28.12
CA GLU A 125 35.00 16.63 -29.42
C GLU A 125 33.52 16.96 -29.72
N ASN A 126 32.74 17.19 -28.63
CA ASN A 126 31.30 17.45 -28.67
C ASN A 126 30.92 18.57 -27.72
N GLU A 127 31.02 19.79 -28.20
CA GLU A 127 30.71 20.99 -27.42
C GLU A 127 29.24 21.07 -27.02
N ARG A 128 28.34 20.62 -27.93
CA ARG A 128 26.92 20.54 -27.65
C ARG A 128 26.61 19.65 -26.44
N PHE A 129 27.18 18.45 -26.40
CA PHE A 129 27.03 17.50 -25.28
C PHE A 129 27.52 18.12 -23.96
N ALA A 130 28.67 18.77 -23.96
CA ALA A 130 29.24 19.34 -22.76
C ALA A 130 28.34 20.42 -22.15
N TYR A 131 27.85 21.34 -22.99
CA TYR A 131 26.97 22.42 -22.51
C TYR A 131 25.54 21.96 -22.21
N ASP A 132 25.02 20.95 -22.89
CA ASP A 132 23.77 20.30 -22.48
C ASP A 132 23.89 19.66 -21.09
N SER A 133 24.98 18.95 -20.84
CA SER A 133 25.25 18.36 -19.52
C SER A 133 25.42 19.42 -18.43
N TYR A 134 26.03 20.57 -18.75
CA TYR A 134 26.23 21.66 -17.78
C TYR A 134 24.93 22.38 -17.47
N ARG A 135 24.08 22.69 -18.47
CA ARG A 135 22.75 23.28 -18.20
C ARG A 135 21.89 22.38 -17.32
N ARG A 136 21.91 21.05 -17.59
CA ARG A 136 21.19 20.04 -16.79
C ARG A 136 21.71 20.01 -15.36
N PHE A 137 23.01 20.06 -15.17
CA PHE A 137 23.60 20.10 -13.84
C PHE A 137 23.21 21.36 -13.08
N ILE A 138 23.28 22.54 -13.71
CA ILE A 138 22.90 23.82 -13.06
C ILE A 138 21.43 23.74 -12.62
N GLN A 139 20.53 23.30 -13.49
CA GLN A 139 19.12 23.18 -13.17
C GLN A 139 18.89 22.21 -12.01
N MET A 140 19.39 20.98 -12.12
CA MET A 140 19.18 19.94 -11.13
C MET A 140 19.82 20.28 -9.76
N PHE A 141 21.04 20.77 -9.77
CA PHE A 141 21.73 21.18 -8.54
C PHE A 141 21.04 22.37 -7.86
N SER A 142 20.57 23.34 -8.65
CA SER A 142 19.85 24.49 -8.13
C SER A 142 18.51 24.11 -7.52
N ASP A 143 17.74 23.23 -8.17
CA ASP A 143 16.45 22.78 -7.68
C ASP A 143 16.60 21.90 -6.43
N VAL A 144 17.39 20.85 -6.51
CA VAL A 144 17.50 19.83 -5.46
C VAL A 144 18.35 20.29 -4.28
N VAL A 145 19.50 20.91 -4.55
CA VAL A 145 20.49 21.24 -3.50
C VAL A 145 20.26 22.63 -2.94
N MET A 146 19.98 23.59 -3.82
CA MET A 146 19.86 25.01 -3.47
C MET A 146 18.42 25.49 -3.32
N GLU A 147 17.43 24.61 -3.54
CA GLU A 147 15.99 24.90 -3.35
C GLU A 147 15.52 26.13 -4.18
N VAL A 148 15.95 26.18 -5.45
CA VAL A 148 15.46 27.12 -6.45
C VAL A 148 14.51 26.38 -7.39
N GLU A 149 13.24 26.72 -7.35
CA GLU A 149 12.18 26.02 -8.07
C GLU A 149 12.48 25.80 -9.56
N LYS A 150 12.32 24.57 -10.03
CA LYS A 150 12.56 24.12 -11.40
C LYS A 150 11.86 25.01 -12.44
N LYS A 151 10.65 25.49 -12.13
CA LYS A 151 9.84 26.30 -13.06
C LYS A 151 10.58 27.50 -13.66
N TYR A 152 11.47 28.14 -12.89
CA TYR A 152 12.24 29.30 -13.39
C TYR A 152 13.24 28.91 -14.47
N PHE A 153 13.80 27.71 -14.38
CA PHE A 153 14.71 27.15 -15.38
C PHE A 153 13.93 26.72 -16.63
N ASP A 154 12.78 26.07 -16.43
CA ASP A 154 11.92 25.63 -17.52
C ASP A 154 11.42 26.83 -18.36
N GLU A 155 11.00 27.94 -17.70
CA GLU A 155 10.58 29.18 -18.37
C GLU A 155 11.71 29.78 -19.25
N ILE A 156 12.94 29.81 -18.75
CA ILE A 156 14.11 30.29 -19.53
C ILE A 156 14.39 29.36 -20.69
N PHE A 157 14.37 28.04 -20.45
CA PHE A 157 14.69 27.03 -21.46
C PHE A 157 13.68 27.05 -22.61
N ASP A 158 12.39 27.06 -22.27
CA ASP A 158 11.31 27.15 -23.25
C ASP A 158 11.33 28.48 -24.01
N GLY A 159 11.68 29.58 -23.33
CA GLY A 159 11.85 30.88 -23.97
C GLY A 159 12.96 30.87 -25.01
N ILE A 160 14.11 30.22 -24.72
CA ILE A 160 15.23 30.13 -25.66
C ILE A 160 14.88 29.16 -26.81
N LYS A 161 14.23 28.03 -26.56
CA LYS A 161 13.71 27.16 -27.61
C LYS A 161 12.77 27.88 -28.56
N ALA A 162 11.83 28.65 -28.00
CA ALA A 162 10.91 29.46 -28.81
C ALA A 162 11.64 30.53 -29.64
N LYS A 163 12.63 31.21 -29.06
CA LYS A 163 13.48 32.22 -29.76
C LYS A 163 14.12 31.62 -31.01
N TYR A 164 14.57 30.38 -30.95
CA TYR A 164 15.27 29.70 -32.06
C TYR A 164 14.38 28.73 -32.85
N ASN A 165 13.06 28.73 -32.56
CA ASN A 165 12.07 27.86 -33.22
C ASN A 165 12.40 26.35 -33.12
N CYS A 166 12.98 25.95 -31.98
CA CYS A 166 13.26 24.56 -31.65
C CYS A 166 12.11 23.93 -30.87
N LYS A 167 11.72 22.73 -31.22
CA LYS A 167 10.67 21.96 -30.51
C LYS A 167 11.26 20.99 -29.47
N LEU A 168 12.36 20.35 -29.82
CA LEU A 168 13.05 19.38 -28.97
C LEU A 168 14.34 19.97 -28.42
N ASP A 169 14.72 19.51 -27.25
CA ASP A 169 16.00 19.87 -26.57
C ASP A 169 17.21 19.55 -27.46
N THR A 170 17.12 18.45 -28.21
CA THR A 170 18.18 17.97 -29.10
C THR A 170 18.40 18.85 -30.33
N GLU A 171 17.51 19.78 -30.63
CA GLU A 171 17.63 20.72 -31.76
C GLU A 171 18.48 21.95 -31.45
N LEU A 172 18.70 22.24 -30.16
CA LEU A 172 19.56 23.33 -29.74
C LEU A 172 21.05 23.01 -30.03
N ASN A 173 21.75 23.95 -30.64
CA ASN A 173 23.18 23.80 -30.86
C ASN A 173 24.04 24.28 -29.68
N ALA A 174 25.36 24.11 -29.77
CA ALA A 174 26.28 24.46 -28.68
C ALA A 174 26.20 25.92 -28.22
N GLU A 175 26.12 26.87 -29.17
CA GLU A 175 26.05 28.31 -28.83
C GLU A 175 24.75 28.69 -28.14
N GLN A 176 23.63 28.07 -28.58
CA GLN A 176 22.34 28.27 -27.95
C GLN A 176 22.28 27.67 -26.52
N LEU A 177 22.94 26.53 -26.29
CA LEU A 177 23.07 25.94 -24.96
C LEU A 177 24.00 26.75 -24.04
N LYS A 178 25.03 27.40 -24.58
CA LYS A 178 25.81 28.38 -23.80
C LYS A 178 24.95 29.56 -23.34
N GLU A 179 24.07 30.07 -24.21
CA GLU A 179 23.10 31.11 -23.84
C GLU A 179 22.20 30.63 -22.69
N VAL A 180 21.73 29.38 -22.74
CA VAL A 180 20.94 28.81 -21.65
C VAL A 180 21.72 28.77 -20.33
N VAL A 181 22.97 28.29 -20.36
CA VAL A 181 23.85 28.19 -19.18
C VAL A 181 24.05 29.56 -18.54
N GLU A 182 24.34 30.61 -19.35
CA GLU A 182 24.52 31.97 -18.82
C GLU A 182 23.22 32.53 -18.22
N ALA A 183 22.08 32.34 -18.89
CA ALA A 183 20.77 32.73 -18.38
C ALA A 183 20.41 32.03 -17.05
N TYR A 184 20.72 30.74 -16.93
CA TYR A 184 20.52 29.98 -15.70
C TYR A 184 21.39 30.53 -14.54
N LYS A 185 22.67 30.84 -14.79
CA LYS A 185 23.55 31.41 -13.76
C LYS A 185 23.10 32.79 -13.30
N VAL A 186 22.63 33.62 -14.23
CA VAL A 186 22.07 34.94 -13.89
C VAL A 186 20.84 34.81 -13.00
N MET A 187 19.87 33.96 -13.42
CA MET A 187 18.67 33.72 -12.63
C MET A 187 18.98 33.13 -11.26
N PHE A 188 19.90 32.16 -11.17
CA PHE A 188 20.36 31.60 -9.90
C PHE A 188 20.90 32.72 -8.95
N ARG A 189 21.78 33.61 -9.47
CA ARG A 189 22.32 34.74 -8.69
C ARG A 189 21.19 35.67 -8.22
N GLU A 190 20.20 35.95 -9.06
CA GLU A 190 19.05 36.77 -8.69
C GLU A 190 18.24 36.16 -7.55
N LYS A 191 18.04 34.82 -7.57
CA LYS A 191 17.26 34.09 -6.56
C LYS A 191 18.04 33.89 -5.24
N LYS A 192 19.32 33.59 -5.31
CA LYS A 192 20.14 33.22 -4.13
C LYS A 192 21.03 34.34 -3.57
N GLY A 193 21.32 35.34 -4.38
CA GLY A 193 22.20 36.46 -3.97
C GLY A 193 23.71 36.18 -4.04
N PHE A 194 24.11 35.02 -4.57
CA PHE A 194 25.51 34.61 -4.80
C PHE A 194 25.61 33.78 -6.09
N ASP A 195 26.84 33.61 -6.58
CA ASP A 195 27.08 32.88 -7.81
C ASP A 195 26.87 31.37 -7.65
N PHE A 196 26.51 30.69 -8.78
CA PHE A 196 26.43 29.25 -8.81
C PHE A 196 27.75 28.62 -8.37
N PRO A 197 27.73 27.63 -7.44
CA PRO A 197 28.93 27.02 -6.87
C PRO A 197 29.85 26.38 -7.90
N GLN A 198 31.10 26.85 -7.95
CA GLN A 198 32.11 26.40 -8.92
C GLN A 198 33.10 25.38 -8.36
N ASP A 199 33.23 25.26 -7.02
CA ASP A 199 34.10 24.26 -6.41
C ASP A 199 33.49 22.87 -6.39
N PRO A 200 34.05 21.88 -7.09
CA PRO A 200 33.48 20.52 -7.20
C PRO A 200 33.31 19.82 -5.85
N MET A 201 34.25 19.99 -4.91
CA MET A 201 34.13 19.33 -3.60
C MET A 201 32.97 19.91 -2.79
N THR A 202 32.78 21.20 -2.84
CA THR A 202 31.60 21.87 -2.23
C THR A 202 30.30 21.33 -2.86
N GLN A 203 30.26 21.22 -4.20
CA GLN A 203 29.12 20.63 -4.91
C GLN A 203 28.83 19.22 -4.40
N LEU A 204 29.85 18.37 -4.25
CA LEU A 204 29.69 16.98 -3.80
C LEU A 204 29.13 16.88 -2.37
N ILE A 205 29.73 17.62 -1.43
CA ILE A 205 29.29 17.56 -0.03
C ILE A 205 27.88 18.12 0.14
N GLU A 206 27.56 19.23 -0.53
CA GLU A 206 26.19 19.79 -0.49
C GLU A 206 25.17 18.85 -1.16
N ALA A 207 25.54 18.13 -2.23
CA ALA A 207 24.70 17.12 -2.84
C ALA A 207 24.43 15.93 -1.90
N VAL A 208 25.44 15.45 -1.16
CA VAL A 208 25.26 14.39 -0.16
C VAL A 208 24.30 14.84 0.95
N LYS A 209 24.46 16.08 1.45
CA LYS A 209 23.52 16.66 2.43
C LYS A 209 22.10 16.75 1.88
N ALA A 210 21.94 17.17 0.62
CA ALA A 210 20.63 17.28 -0.02
C ALA A 210 19.92 15.91 -0.10
N VAL A 211 20.63 14.85 -0.46
CA VAL A 211 20.09 13.50 -0.47
C VAL A 211 19.69 13.06 0.95
N PHE A 212 20.47 13.35 1.96
CA PHE A 212 20.07 13.04 3.34
C PHE A 212 18.82 13.84 3.75
N ARG A 213 18.71 15.12 3.39
CA ARG A 213 17.51 15.93 3.65
C ARG A 213 16.28 15.37 2.97
N SER A 214 16.42 14.82 1.77
CA SER A 214 15.28 14.27 1.00
C SER A 214 14.59 13.09 1.68
N TRP A 215 15.24 12.45 2.66
CA TRP A 215 14.60 11.43 3.50
C TRP A 215 13.37 11.96 4.25
N ASP A 216 13.42 13.22 4.70
CA ASP A 216 12.35 13.87 5.46
C ASP A 216 11.55 14.90 4.62
N ASN A 217 11.58 14.80 3.29
CA ASN A 217 10.66 15.60 2.49
C ASN A 217 9.20 15.06 2.60
N PRO A 218 8.17 15.88 2.38
CA PRO A 218 6.77 15.50 2.58
C PRO A 218 6.38 14.24 1.81
N ARG A 219 6.78 14.11 0.53
CA ARG A 219 6.48 12.96 -0.32
C ARG A 219 7.13 11.67 0.21
N ALA A 220 8.38 11.74 0.69
CA ALA A 220 9.06 10.59 1.27
C ALA A 220 8.45 10.16 2.60
N ILE A 221 8.04 11.11 3.44
CA ILE A 221 7.32 10.84 4.69
C ILE A 221 5.99 10.13 4.40
N PHE A 222 5.20 10.68 3.48
CA PHE A 222 3.92 10.06 3.09
C PHE A 222 4.12 8.63 2.56
N TYR A 223 5.06 8.45 1.64
CA TYR A 223 5.37 7.13 1.08
C TYR A 223 5.77 6.13 2.16
N ARG A 224 6.64 6.51 3.09
CA ARG A 224 7.05 5.63 4.19
C ARG A 224 5.88 5.21 5.06
N ARG A 225 4.99 6.13 5.39
CA ARG A 225 3.76 5.84 6.17
C ARG A 225 2.85 4.85 5.46
N THR A 226 2.61 5.05 4.17
CA THR A 226 1.74 4.18 3.36
C THR A 226 2.33 2.77 3.18
N ASN A 227 3.67 2.65 3.22
CA ASN A 227 4.37 1.38 2.98
C ASN A 227 5.01 0.78 4.24
N ASP A 228 4.64 1.22 5.43
CA ASP A 228 5.15 0.72 6.71
C ASP A 228 6.70 0.75 6.82
N ILE A 229 7.35 1.78 6.28
CA ILE A 229 8.81 1.95 6.31
C ILE A 229 9.19 2.82 7.51
N PRO A 230 9.98 2.29 8.48
CA PRO A 230 10.39 3.04 9.66
C PRO A 230 11.21 4.30 9.33
N ALA A 231 10.89 5.41 9.98
CA ALA A 231 11.62 6.67 9.80
C ALA A 231 13.09 6.58 10.26
N SER A 232 13.38 5.69 11.20
CA SER A 232 14.72 5.46 11.75
C SER A 232 15.71 4.80 10.79
N TRP A 233 15.25 4.29 9.64
CA TRP A 233 16.14 3.57 8.70
C TRP A 233 17.11 4.50 7.97
N GLY A 234 16.74 5.75 7.71
CA GLY A 234 17.55 6.66 6.91
C GLY A 234 17.73 6.20 5.45
N THR A 235 18.56 6.93 4.73
CA THR A 235 18.96 6.61 3.34
C THR A 235 20.48 6.58 3.21
N ALA A 236 20.99 5.68 2.38
CA ALA A 236 22.37 5.76 1.92
C ALA A 236 22.49 6.70 0.73
N VAL A 237 23.70 7.13 0.42
CA VAL A 237 24.03 7.94 -0.76
C VAL A 237 25.06 7.20 -1.60
N ASN A 238 24.74 7.01 -2.87
CA ASN A 238 25.64 6.38 -3.84
C ASN A 238 26.29 7.46 -4.70
N VAL A 239 27.60 7.55 -4.65
CA VAL A 239 28.42 8.40 -5.52
C VAL A 239 29.06 7.53 -6.58
N GLN A 240 28.69 7.74 -7.84
CA GLN A 240 29.05 6.87 -8.95
C GLN A 240 29.58 7.63 -10.14
N SER A 241 30.61 7.09 -10.82
CA SER A 241 31.12 7.65 -12.05
C SER A 241 30.01 7.89 -13.07
N MET A 242 29.98 9.06 -13.67
CA MET A 242 29.07 9.31 -14.78
C MET A 242 29.47 8.49 -16.01
N VAL A 243 28.45 7.93 -16.65
CA VAL A 243 28.46 7.42 -18.03
C VAL A 243 27.37 8.12 -18.80
N PHE A 244 27.59 8.46 -20.04
CA PHE A 244 26.80 9.43 -20.76
C PHE A 244 26.04 8.82 -21.93
N GLY A 245 24.72 8.73 -21.80
CA GLY A 245 23.84 8.34 -22.89
C GLY A 245 23.53 9.44 -23.89
N ASN A 246 24.00 10.68 -23.66
CA ASN A 246 23.72 11.84 -24.49
C ASN A 246 24.96 12.35 -25.26
N MET A 247 25.93 11.46 -25.48
CA MET A 247 27.14 11.82 -26.28
C MET A 247 26.92 11.85 -27.80
N GLY A 248 25.85 11.28 -28.28
CA GLY A 248 25.54 11.20 -29.72
C GLY A 248 24.61 10.02 -30.00
N ASN A 249 24.50 9.70 -31.33
CA ASN A 249 23.56 8.67 -31.78
C ASN A 249 24.05 7.21 -31.54
N ASP A 250 25.27 7.03 -31.05
CA ASP A 250 25.85 5.77 -30.60
C ASP A 250 25.75 5.57 -29.08
N SER A 251 25.10 6.48 -28.42
CA SER A 251 24.92 6.54 -26.98
C SER A 251 23.44 6.63 -26.63
N GLY A 252 23.05 6.06 -25.50
CA GLY A 252 21.65 6.03 -25.08
C GLY A 252 21.51 5.57 -23.63
N THR A 253 20.29 5.55 -23.16
CA THR A 253 19.98 5.08 -21.81
C THR A 253 18.61 4.40 -21.81
N GLY A 254 18.37 3.53 -20.85
CA GLY A 254 17.10 2.82 -20.77
C GLY A 254 16.85 2.17 -19.43
N VAL A 255 15.64 1.68 -19.31
CA VAL A 255 15.15 0.88 -18.20
C VAL A 255 14.47 -0.35 -18.74
N ALA A 256 14.73 -1.49 -18.13
CA ALA A 256 14.13 -2.73 -18.58
C ALA A 256 13.94 -3.72 -17.42
N PHE A 257 13.04 -4.68 -17.67
CA PHE A 257 12.72 -5.77 -16.77
C PHE A 257 13.03 -7.10 -17.47
N THR A 258 13.52 -8.06 -16.72
CA THR A 258 13.75 -9.42 -17.25
C THR A 258 12.47 -10.16 -17.61
N ARG A 259 11.33 -9.73 -17.05
CA ARG A 259 9.99 -10.23 -17.36
C ARG A 259 9.01 -9.06 -17.40
N ASN A 260 7.87 -9.24 -18.07
CA ASN A 260 6.85 -8.21 -18.11
C ASN A 260 6.29 -7.93 -16.70
N PRO A 261 6.46 -6.70 -16.15
CA PRO A 261 6.04 -6.36 -14.79
C PRO A 261 4.52 -6.26 -14.62
N ALA A 262 3.77 -6.19 -15.70
CA ALA A 262 2.30 -6.16 -15.67
C ALA A 262 1.68 -7.56 -15.70
N THR A 263 2.24 -8.49 -16.48
CA THR A 263 1.68 -9.83 -16.72
C THR A 263 2.49 -10.97 -16.10
N GLY A 264 3.78 -10.77 -15.85
CA GLY A 264 4.71 -11.81 -15.40
C GLY A 264 5.29 -12.66 -16.52
N GLU A 265 4.90 -12.42 -17.77
CA GLU A 265 5.40 -13.15 -18.93
C GLU A 265 6.93 -13.09 -19.01
N LYS A 266 7.57 -14.23 -19.29
CA LYS A 266 9.03 -14.33 -19.43
C LYS A 266 9.48 -13.78 -20.77
N ALA A 267 9.38 -12.48 -20.93
CA ALA A 267 9.83 -11.73 -22.09
C ALA A 267 10.50 -10.44 -21.60
N LEU A 268 11.61 -10.07 -22.25
CA LEU A 268 12.30 -8.82 -21.95
C LEU A 268 11.36 -7.65 -22.22
N PHE A 269 11.19 -6.79 -21.24
CA PHE A 269 10.26 -5.68 -21.27
C PHE A 269 10.96 -4.40 -20.85
N GLY A 270 10.93 -3.36 -21.68
CA GLY A 270 11.59 -2.11 -21.34
C GLY A 270 11.64 -1.12 -22.46
N GLU A 271 12.24 0.00 -22.17
CA GLU A 271 12.30 1.17 -23.04
C GLU A 271 13.69 1.80 -23.00
N TYR A 272 14.09 2.37 -24.13
CA TYR A 272 15.35 3.11 -24.23
C TYR A 272 15.20 4.36 -25.10
N LEU A 273 16.10 5.30 -24.90
CA LEU A 273 16.25 6.48 -25.72
C LEU A 273 17.71 6.62 -26.16
N MET A 274 17.93 6.84 -27.46
CA MET A 274 19.22 7.25 -27.96
C MET A 274 19.45 8.75 -27.74
N ASN A 275 20.71 9.13 -27.55
CA ASN A 275 21.14 10.51 -27.27
C ASN A 275 20.32 11.15 -26.13
N ALA A 276 20.32 10.50 -24.96
CA ALA A 276 19.51 10.86 -23.81
C ALA A 276 20.23 10.54 -22.49
N GLN A 277 19.90 11.27 -21.44
CA GLN A 277 20.23 10.90 -20.05
C GLN A 277 19.04 10.17 -19.41
N GLY A 278 19.26 9.49 -18.26
CA GLY A 278 18.27 8.65 -17.61
C GLY A 278 16.97 9.38 -17.25
N GLU A 279 17.05 10.65 -16.89
CA GLU A 279 15.90 11.50 -16.62
C GLU A 279 14.98 11.69 -17.83
N ASP A 280 15.50 11.68 -19.06
CA ASP A 280 14.72 11.86 -20.28
C ASP A 280 13.78 10.68 -20.55
N VAL A 281 14.15 9.47 -20.12
CA VAL A 281 13.33 8.26 -20.27
C VAL A 281 12.10 8.32 -19.35
N VAL A 282 12.30 8.82 -18.13
CA VAL A 282 11.24 8.86 -17.09
C VAL A 282 10.38 10.11 -17.18
N ALA A 283 10.93 11.24 -17.67
CA ALA A 283 10.21 12.51 -17.78
C ALA A 283 9.13 12.54 -18.88
N GLY A 284 9.17 11.61 -19.83
CA GLY A 284 8.17 11.50 -20.89
C GLY A 284 8.21 12.61 -21.95
N ILE A 285 9.22 13.47 -21.95
CA ILE A 285 9.40 14.56 -22.92
C ILE A 285 9.60 14.01 -24.35
N ARG A 286 10.32 12.90 -24.45
CA ARG A 286 10.52 12.14 -25.69
C ARG A 286 9.86 10.78 -25.54
N THR A 287 9.34 10.22 -26.65
CA THR A 287 8.79 8.86 -26.64
C THR A 287 9.94 7.85 -26.69
N PRO A 288 10.09 7.00 -25.67
CA PRO A 288 11.07 5.92 -25.70
C PRO A 288 10.71 4.86 -26.76
N GLU A 289 11.71 4.12 -27.19
CA GLU A 289 11.56 2.96 -28.06
C GLU A 289 11.54 1.67 -27.23
N ASP A 290 10.80 0.65 -27.71
CA ASP A 290 10.81 -0.68 -27.08
C ASP A 290 12.22 -1.27 -27.09
N ILE A 291 12.64 -1.86 -25.97
CA ILE A 291 13.98 -2.43 -25.79
C ILE A 291 14.33 -3.49 -26.86
N ASN A 292 13.34 -4.21 -27.37
CA ASN A 292 13.56 -5.23 -28.39
C ASN A 292 13.94 -4.62 -29.76
N HIS A 293 13.58 -3.36 -29.99
CA HIS A 293 14.01 -2.64 -31.19
C HIS A 293 15.53 -2.35 -31.21
N LEU A 294 16.18 -2.33 -30.05
CA LEU A 294 17.63 -2.21 -29.93
C LEU A 294 18.37 -3.36 -30.68
N ARG A 295 17.74 -4.52 -30.84
CA ARG A 295 18.26 -5.62 -31.61
C ARG A 295 18.50 -5.25 -33.08
N GLU A 296 17.65 -4.41 -33.65
CA GLU A 296 17.76 -3.97 -35.05
C GLU A 296 18.79 -2.85 -35.24
N THR A 297 18.93 -2.00 -34.21
CA THR A 297 19.79 -0.81 -34.26
C THR A 297 21.20 -1.07 -33.72
N ASN A 298 21.35 -1.96 -32.72
CA ASN A 298 22.64 -2.36 -32.13
C ASN A 298 22.55 -3.77 -31.52
N GLU A 299 22.72 -4.78 -32.39
CA GLU A 299 22.59 -6.19 -32.02
C GLU A 299 23.62 -6.63 -30.95
N GLU A 300 24.85 -6.09 -31.01
CA GLU A 300 25.90 -6.45 -30.04
C GLU A 300 25.54 -6.02 -28.63
N VAL A 301 25.12 -4.77 -28.47
CA VAL A 301 24.67 -4.23 -27.17
C VAL A 301 23.42 -4.96 -26.67
N TYR A 302 22.47 -5.25 -27.56
CA TYR A 302 21.27 -6.01 -27.22
C TYR A 302 21.60 -7.39 -26.68
N ASN A 303 22.49 -8.15 -27.39
CA ASN A 303 22.88 -9.50 -26.99
C ASN A 303 23.62 -9.49 -25.64
N GLU A 304 24.51 -8.51 -25.41
CA GLU A 304 25.18 -8.33 -24.12
C GLU A 304 24.20 -8.01 -23.01
N PHE A 305 23.19 -7.16 -23.28
CA PHE A 305 22.15 -6.83 -22.33
C PHE A 305 21.32 -8.07 -21.96
N VAL A 306 20.89 -8.85 -22.93
CA VAL A 306 20.15 -10.12 -22.70
C VAL A 306 20.98 -11.10 -21.87
N ARG A 307 22.28 -11.19 -22.13
CA ARG A 307 23.22 -12.02 -21.35
C ARG A 307 23.25 -11.58 -19.89
N ILE A 308 23.36 -10.28 -19.64
CA ILE A 308 23.37 -9.70 -18.28
C ILE A 308 22.02 -9.94 -17.57
N CYS A 309 20.90 -9.79 -18.26
CA CYS A 309 19.56 -10.09 -17.73
C CYS A 309 19.48 -11.54 -17.22
N GLY A 310 19.99 -12.49 -18.01
CA GLY A 310 20.03 -13.90 -17.62
C GLY A 310 20.90 -14.16 -16.37
N ILE A 311 22.05 -13.50 -16.27
CA ILE A 311 22.93 -13.59 -15.10
C ILE A 311 22.23 -13.05 -13.86
N LEU A 312 21.64 -11.86 -13.96
CA LEU A 312 20.98 -11.20 -12.83
C LEU A 312 19.76 -11.97 -12.32
N GLU A 313 18.88 -12.42 -13.24
CA GLU A 313 17.69 -13.19 -12.84
C GLU A 313 18.08 -14.53 -12.17
N LYS A 314 19.11 -15.21 -12.71
CA LYS A 314 19.62 -16.43 -12.10
C LYS A 314 20.28 -16.20 -10.74
N HIS A 315 21.05 -15.11 -10.62
CA HIS A 315 21.75 -14.76 -9.37
C HIS A 315 20.78 -14.39 -8.25
N TYR A 316 19.83 -13.48 -8.52
CA TYR A 316 18.85 -13.04 -7.55
C TYR A 316 17.64 -13.99 -7.40
N ARG A 317 17.49 -14.92 -8.34
CA ARG A 317 16.38 -15.89 -8.38
C ARG A 317 15.01 -15.18 -8.34
N ASP A 318 14.94 -14.04 -9.02
CA ASP A 318 13.75 -13.18 -9.13
C ASP A 318 13.85 -12.27 -10.34
N MET A 319 12.70 -11.81 -10.85
CA MET A 319 12.62 -10.80 -11.91
C MET A 319 13.39 -9.54 -11.48
N GLN A 320 14.20 -9.03 -12.38
CA GLN A 320 15.01 -7.83 -12.15
C GLN A 320 14.49 -6.64 -12.94
N ASP A 321 14.54 -5.49 -12.31
CA ASP A 321 14.36 -4.15 -12.86
C ASP A 321 15.73 -3.49 -12.94
N MET A 322 16.12 -3.03 -14.12
CA MET A 322 17.48 -2.60 -14.43
C MET A 322 17.49 -1.23 -15.08
N GLU A 323 18.42 -0.40 -14.66
CA GLU A 323 18.78 0.84 -15.35
C GLU A 323 20.14 0.63 -16.03
N PHE A 324 20.26 1.04 -17.29
CA PHE A 324 21.49 0.91 -18.06
C PHE A 324 21.76 2.15 -18.91
N THR A 325 23.01 2.35 -19.27
CA THR A 325 23.44 3.39 -20.20
C THR A 325 24.39 2.78 -21.24
N ILE A 326 24.23 3.22 -22.47
CA ILE A 326 25.13 2.92 -23.58
C ILE A 326 25.95 4.18 -23.83
N GLU A 327 27.25 4.10 -23.65
CA GLU A 327 28.17 5.19 -23.96
C GLU A 327 29.09 4.76 -25.12
N ARG A 328 28.94 5.41 -26.25
CA ARG A 328 29.71 5.09 -27.47
C ARG A 328 29.73 3.61 -27.79
N GLY A 329 28.53 2.99 -27.79
CA GLY A 329 28.35 1.57 -28.10
C GLY A 329 28.75 0.61 -26.98
N LYS A 330 29.20 1.07 -25.84
CA LYS A 330 29.53 0.23 -24.69
C LYS A 330 28.44 0.28 -23.60
N LEU A 331 27.97 -0.90 -23.16
CA LEU A 331 26.93 -1.04 -22.17
C LEU A 331 27.48 -0.91 -20.74
N TYR A 332 26.75 -0.19 -19.90
CA TYR A 332 26.98 -0.08 -18.46
C TYR A 332 25.69 -0.27 -17.66
N MET A 333 25.79 -1.02 -16.57
CA MET A 333 24.68 -1.24 -15.63
C MET A 333 24.75 -0.20 -14.51
N LEU A 334 23.66 0.58 -14.34
CA LEU A 334 23.60 1.63 -13.33
C LEU A 334 22.86 1.19 -12.08
N GLN A 335 21.93 0.27 -12.21
CA GLN A 335 21.12 -0.24 -11.10
C GLN A 335 20.51 -1.57 -11.47
N THR A 336 20.35 -2.44 -10.48
CA THR A 336 19.44 -3.57 -10.50
C THR A 336 18.67 -3.63 -9.20
N ARG A 337 17.45 -4.14 -9.26
CA ARG A 337 16.63 -4.44 -8.10
C ARG A 337 15.59 -5.49 -8.45
N ASN A 338 15.01 -6.15 -7.44
CA ASN A 338 13.84 -6.97 -7.67
C ASN A 338 12.72 -6.10 -8.24
N GLY A 339 12.22 -6.48 -9.40
CA GLY A 339 11.29 -5.66 -10.17
C GLY A 339 9.97 -5.43 -9.44
N LYS A 340 9.55 -4.17 -9.37
CA LYS A 340 8.19 -3.83 -8.97
C LYS A 340 7.24 -4.38 -10.03
N ARG A 341 6.17 -5.00 -9.58
CA ARG A 341 5.23 -5.75 -10.43
C ARG A 341 3.82 -5.68 -9.90
N THR A 342 2.85 -5.93 -10.76
CA THR A 342 1.46 -6.10 -10.34
C THR A 342 1.31 -7.38 -9.51
N ALA A 343 0.21 -7.49 -8.79
CA ALA A 343 -0.13 -8.69 -8.06
C ALA A 343 -0.26 -9.91 -9.01
N ALA A 344 -0.91 -9.75 -10.17
CA ALA A 344 -1.04 -10.80 -11.16
C ALA A 344 0.34 -11.29 -11.66
N ALA A 345 1.24 -10.36 -11.98
CA ALA A 345 2.61 -10.68 -12.38
C ALA A 345 3.39 -11.37 -11.25
N ALA A 346 3.21 -10.94 -9.99
CA ALA A 346 3.86 -11.57 -8.85
C ALA A 346 3.47 -13.04 -8.71
N LEU A 347 2.19 -13.37 -8.87
CA LEU A 347 1.71 -14.75 -8.84
C LEU A 347 2.25 -15.57 -10.01
N GLN A 348 2.21 -15.02 -11.24
CA GLN A 348 2.75 -15.68 -12.42
C GLN A 348 4.23 -16.00 -12.26
N ILE A 349 5.03 -15.00 -11.85
CA ILE A 349 6.49 -15.16 -11.66
C ILE A 349 6.79 -16.18 -10.57
N ALA A 350 6.07 -16.14 -9.44
CA ALA A 350 6.27 -17.08 -8.35
C ALA A 350 6.02 -18.54 -8.79
N VAL A 351 4.94 -18.79 -9.53
CA VAL A 351 4.62 -20.11 -10.08
C VAL A 351 5.66 -20.55 -11.12
N ASP A 352 6.05 -19.64 -12.02
CA ASP A 352 7.05 -19.96 -13.06
C ASP A 352 8.41 -20.31 -12.45
N LEU A 353 8.88 -19.55 -11.45
CA LEU A 353 10.16 -19.83 -10.79
C LEU A 353 10.18 -21.18 -10.06
N VAL A 354 9.04 -21.65 -9.55
CA VAL A 354 8.92 -23.00 -8.99
C VAL A 354 8.97 -24.03 -10.10
N ASN A 355 8.22 -23.84 -11.18
CA ASN A 355 8.20 -24.74 -12.32
C ASN A 355 9.55 -24.84 -13.03
N GLU A 356 10.32 -23.75 -13.05
CA GLU A 356 11.69 -23.68 -13.58
C GLU A 356 12.74 -24.28 -12.62
N GLY A 357 12.34 -24.68 -11.39
CA GLY A 357 13.24 -25.21 -10.36
C GLY A 357 14.16 -24.14 -9.73
N ALA A 358 13.90 -22.86 -9.99
CA ALA A 358 14.68 -21.75 -9.44
C ALA A 358 14.34 -21.47 -7.97
N ARG A 359 13.11 -21.78 -7.54
CA ARG A 359 12.62 -21.60 -6.17
C ARG A 359 11.80 -22.79 -5.69
N THR A 360 11.76 -22.99 -4.39
CA THR A 360 10.79 -23.90 -3.74
C THR A 360 9.43 -23.24 -3.59
N LYS A 361 8.38 -24.01 -3.34
CA LYS A 361 7.04 -23.47 -3.04
C LYS A 361 7.06 -22.53 -1.82
N GLN A 362 7.85 -22.86 -0.80
CA GLN A 362 8.01 -22.00 0.39
C GLN A 362 8.62 -20.64 0.03
N GLU A 363 9.72 -20.65 -0.71
CA GLU A 363 10.37 -19.42 -1.18
C GLU A 363 9.45 -18.58 -2.09
N ALA A 364 8.65 -19.25 -2.93
CA ALA A 364 7.68 -18.58 -3.79
C ALA A 364 6.56 -17.89 -2.99
N ILE A 365 6.07 -18.53 -1.93
CA ILE A 365 5.09 -17.92 -1.00
C ILE A 365 5.69 -16.69 -0.31
N GLU A 366 6.94 -16.75 0.11
CA GLU A 366 7.63 -15.62 0.76
C GLU A 366 7.90 -14.42 -0.17
N MET A 367 7.96 -14.63 -1.50
CA MET A 367 8.17 -13.56 -2.47
C MET A 367 6.98 -12.62 -2.65
N ILE A 368 5.79 -13.07 -2.34
CA ILE A 368 4.54 -12.36 -2.64
C ILE A 368 4.19 -11.47 -1.44
N ASP A 369 4.00 -10.17 -1.68
CA ASP A 369 3.43 -9.28 -0.68
C ASP A 369 1.93 -9.60 -0.50
N PRO A 370 1.49 -10.05 0.68
CA PRO A 370 0.08 -10.37 0.90
C PRO A 370 -0.87 -9.21 0.61
N LYS A 371 -0.46 -7.98 0.94
CA LYS A 371 -1.29 -6.78 0.69
C LYS A 371 -1.53 -6.54 -0.80
N SER A 372 -0.61 -6.95 -1.65
CA SER A 372 -0.76 -6.78 -3.10
C SER A 372 -1.92 -7.59 -3.69
N LEU A 373 -2.34 -8.67 -3.03
CA LEU A 373 -3.47 -9.48 -3.49
C LEU A 373 -4.79 -8.72 -3.52
N ASP A 374 -4.92 -7.65 -2.73
CA ASP A 374 -6.12 -6.82 -2.70
C ASP A 374 -6.53 -6.34 -4.11
N ALA A 375 -5.54 -5.99 -4.94
CA ALA A 375 -5.76 -5.56 -6.33
C ALA A 375 -6.40 -6.64 -7.21
N LEU A 376 -6.24 -7.93 -6.89
CA LEU A 376 -6.83 -9.06 -7.64
C LEU A 376 -8.26 -9.40 -7.20
N LEU A 377 -8.68 -8.83 -6.10
CA LEU A 377 -9.98 -9.09 -5.50
C LEU A 377 -11.02 -8.05 -5.93
N HIS A 378 -10.59 -7.06 -6.71
CA HIS A 378 -11.43 -5.98 -7.22
C HIS A 378 -12.03 -6.29 -8.59
N PRO A 379 -13.06 -5.55 -8.99
CA PRO A 379 -13.84 -5.84 -10.20
C PRO A 379 -13.05 -5.77 -11.51
N THR A 380 -13.46 -6.59 -12.49
CA THR A 380 -13.14 -6.44 -13.91
C THR A 380 -14.35 -5.85 -14.64
N PHE A 381 -14.21 -5.48 -15.93
CA PHE A 381 -15.38 -5.06 -16.69
C PHE A 381 -16.31 -6.25 -17.02
N ASP A 382 -17.61 -5.98 -16.95
CA ASP A 382 -18.64 -6.87 -17.51
C ASP A 382 -18.44 -7.00 -19.02
N ALA A 383 -18.28 -8.22 -19.53
CA ALA A 383 -17.96 -8.44 -20.93
C ALA A 383 -19.07 -7.97 -21.90
N ALA A 384 -20.32 -8.00 -21.47
CA ALA A 384 -21.45 -7.53 -22.27
C ALA A 384 -21.51 -5.99 -22.29
N ALA A 385 -21.28 -5.36 -21.12
CA ALA A 385 -21.20 -3.90 -21.01
C ALA A 385 -20.00 -3.35 -21.81
N LEU A 386 -18.86 -4.03 -21.75
CA LEU A 386 -17.67 -3.61 -22.48
C LEU A 386 -17.84 -3.70 -24.01
N LYS A 387 -18.54 -4.72 -24.50
CA LYS A 387 -18.85 -4.86 -25.95
C LYS A 387 -19.79 -3.79 -26.49
N ALA A 388 -20.60 -3.18 -25.63
CA ALA A 388 -21.54 -2.13 -26.01
C ALA A 388 -20.83 -0.79 -26.25
N GLU A 389 -19.61 -0.63 -25.73
CA GLU A 389 -18.86 0.63 -25.76
C GLU A 389 -17.63 0.53 -26.67
N ALA A 390 -17.36 1.60 -27.40
CA ALA A 390 -16.16 1.73 -28.21
C ALA A 390 -15.12 2.56 -27.48
N PRO A 391 -13.85 2.12 -27.44
CA PRO A 391 -12.80 2.92 -26.83
C PRO A 391 -12.60 4.22 -27.62
N LYS A 392 -12.45 5.33 -26.91
CA LYS A 392 -12.24 6.65 -27.49
C LYS A 392 -10.76 6.99 -27.67
N ALA A 393 -9.91 6.34 -26.92
CA ALA A 393 -8.47 6.46 -26.98
C ALA A 393 -7.80 5.18 -26.49
N GLU A 394 -6.51 5.05 -26.81
CA GLU A 394 -5.66 3.93 -26.36
C GLU A 394 -4.31 4.49 -25.92
N GLY A 395 -3.86 4.04 -24.76
CA GLY A 395 -2.56 4.32 -24.22
C GLY A 395 -1.81 3.02 -23.88
N LEU A 396 -0.76 3.12 -23.11
CA LEU A 396 -0.01 1.95 -22.65
C LEU A 396 -0.73 1.30 -21.45
N ALA A 397 -0.89 -0.02 -21.50
CA ALA A 397 -1.43 -0.85 -20.44
C ALA A 397 -0.43 -0.93 -19.27
N ALA A 398 -0.38 0.11 -18.44
CA ALA A 398 0.66 0.30 -17.44
C ALA A 398 0.45 -0.50 -16.15
N SER A 399 -0.80 -0.62 -15.71
CA SER A 399 -1.19 -1.45 -14.57
C SER A 399 -2.56 -2.05 -14.85
N PRO A 400 -2.72 -3.38 -14.83
CA PRO A 400 -3.96 -4.04 -15.22
C PRO A 400 -5.11 -3.77 -14.26
N GLY A 401 -6.32 -4.12 -14.70
CA GLY A 401 -7.58 -3.94 -13.98
C GLY A 401 -8.52 -3.00 -14.70
N ALA A 402 -9.75 -2.92 -14.21
CA ALA A 402 -10.79 -2.03 -14.69
C ALA A 402 -11.10 -0.95 -13.65
N ALA A 403 -11.12 0.28 -14.06
CA ALA A 403 -11.54 1.40 -13.23
C ALA A 403 -12.71 2.15 -13.87
N CYS A 404 -13.66 2.54 -13.04
CA CYS A 404 -14.77 3.41 -13.42
C CYS A 404 -14.97 4.44 -12.32
N GLY A 405 -14.94 5.72 -12.67
CA GLY A 405 -15.08 6.81 -11.70
C GLY A 405 -15.26 8.16 -12.37
N LYS A 406 -15.44 9.18 -11.54
CA LYS A 406 -15.51 10.58 -11.97
C LYS A 406 -14.11 11.15 -12.11
N VAL A 407 -13.89 11.96 -13.14
CA VAL A 407 -12.56 12.48 -13.48
C VAL A 407 -12.24 13.71 -12.65
N TYR A 408 -11.01 13.71 -12.09
CA TYR A 408 -10.40 14.86 -11.40
C TYR A 408 -9.00 15.11 -11.93
N PHE A 409 -8.55 16.37 -11.91
CA PHE A 409 -7.34 16.84 -12.58
C PHE A 409 -6.20 17.21 -11.64
N SER A 410 -6.44 17.18 -10.32
CA SER A 410 -5.40 17.37 -9.32
C SER A 410 -5.48 16.29 -8.24
N ALA A 411 -4.34 16.00 -7.61
CA ALA A 411 -4.26 15.03 -6.53
C ALA A 411 -5.13 15.40 -5.33
N ASP A 412 -5.15 16.69 -4.97
CA ASP A 412 -5.89 17.19 -3.82
C ASP A 412 -7.41 17.08 -4.03
N GLU A 413 -7.90 17.41 -5.24
CA GLU A 413 -9.32 17.30 -5.57
C GLU A 413 -9.77 15.85 -5.67
N ALA A 414 -8.93 14.97 -6.24
CA ALA A 414 -9.20 13.54 -6.29
C ALA A 414 -9.32 12.94 -4.87
N LYS A 415 -8.41 13.31 -3.98
CA LYS A 415 -8.44 12.90 -2.58
C LYS A 415 -9.69 13.38 -1.87
N ALA A 416 -10.05 14.67 -1.99
CA ALA A 416 -11.23 15.26 -1.37
C ALA A 416 -12.54 14.61 -1.86
N ALA A 417 -12.64 14.31 -3.16
CA ALA A 417 -13.80 13.63 -3.74
C ALA A 417 -13.91 12.18 -3.23
N HIS A 418 -12.80 11.47 -3.12
CA HIS A 418 -12.76 10.13 -2.56
C HIS A 418 -13.20 10.11 -1.08
N GLU A 419 -12.72 11.05 -0.28
CA GLU A 419 -13.11 11.21 1.12
C GLU A 419 -14.61 11.52 1.29
N SER A 420 -15.23 12.13 0.28
CA SER A 420 -16.70 12.33 0.21
C SER A 420 -17.48 11.10 -0.27
N GLY A 421 -16.80 9.99 -0.59
CA GLY A 421 -17.39 8.72 -1.00
C GLY A 421 -17.54 8.55 -2.52
N GLU A 422 -16.93 9.40 -3.34
CA GLU A 422 -16.95 9.26 -4.79
C GLU A 422 -15.86 8.28 -5.28
N LYS A 423 -16.18 7.57 -6.37
CA LYS A 423 -15.18 6.83 -7.15
C LYS A 423 -14.48 7.79 -8.09
N VAL A 424 -13.15 7.82 -8.05
CA VAL A 424 -12.36 8.86 -8.71
C VAL A 424 -11.41 8.26 -9.74
N ILE A 425 -11.26 8.94 -10.87
CA ILE A 425 -10.15 8.75 -11.83
C ILE A 425 -9.30 10.01 -11.82
N LEU A 426 -8.01 9.85 -11.54
CA LEU A 426 -7.04 10.94 -11.63
C LEU A 426 -6.52 11.05 -13.06
N ALA A 427 -6.74 12.18 -13.72
CA ALA A 427 -6.27 12.47 -15.06
C ALA A 427 -5.22 13.59 -15.02
N ARG A 428 -3.99 13.30 -15.48
CA ARG A 428 -2.87 14.24 -15.49
C ARG A 428 -2.18 14.22 -16.86
N LYS A 429 -1.50 15.33 -17.22
CA LYS A 429 -0.57 15.26 -18.36
C LYS A 429 0.52 14.22 -18.10
N GLU A 430 1.13 14.31 -16.93
CA GLU A 430 2.05 13.35 -16.35
C GLU A 430 1.94 13.44 -14.83
N THR A 431 2.24 12.38 -14.09
CA THR A 431 2.27 12.42 -12.63
C THR A 431 3.68 12.68 -12.13
N SER A 432 3.76 13.36 -11.00
CA SER A 432 4.96 13.58 -10.25
C SER A 432 4.87 12.94 -8.86
N PRO A 433 5.96 12.85 -8.11
CA PRO A 433 5.93 12.31 -6.75
C PRO A 433 4.98 13.04 -5.79
N GLU A 434 4.64 14.28 -6.07
CA GLU A 434 3.68 15.07 -5.31
C GLU A 434 2.24 14.56 -5.46
N ASP A 435 1.92 13.86 -6.53
CA ASP A 435 0.57 13.35 -6.83
C ASP A 435 0.21 12.06 -6.07
N ILE A 436 1.11 11.49 -5.27
CA ILE A 436 0.96 10.15 -4.69
C ILE A 436 -0.30 9.99 -3.83
N GLU A 437 -0.72 11.01 -3.10
CA GLU A 437 -1.93 10.95 -2.28
C GLU A 437 -3.19 10.85 -3.12
N GLY A 438 -3.28 11.63 -4.20
CA GLY A 438 -4.38 11.56 -5.16
C GLY A 438 -4.39 10.25 -5.95
N MET A 439 -3.21 9.74 -6.30
CA MET A 439 -3.09 8.43 -6.96
C MET A 439 -3.59 7.29 -6.07
N ASN A 440 -3.27 7.34 -4.78
CA ASN A 440 -3.71 6.33 -3.81
C ASN A 440 -5.23 6.39 -3.54
N ALA A 441 -5.84 7.56 -3.66
CA ALA A 441 -7.27 7.77 -3.50
C ALA A 441 -8.10 7.39 -4.74
N SER A 442 -7.45 7.14 -5.89
CA SER A 442 -8.11 6.95 -7.18
C SER A 442 -8.31 5.47 -7.52
N GLU A 443 -9.47 5.15 -8.14
CA GLU A 443 -9.76 3.83 -8.74
C GLU A 443 -8.87 3.58 -9.97
N GLY A 444 -8.51 4.64 -10.69
CA GLY A 444 -7.70 4.59 -11.90
C GLY A 444 -6.93 5.86 -12.18
N ILE A 445 -5.84 5.71 -12.93
CA ILE A 445 -4.92 6.80 -13.29
C ILE A 445 -4.79 6.84 -14.81
N LEU A 446 -4.96 8.03 -15.38
CA LEU A 446 -4.78 8.30 -16.81
C LEU A 446 -3.75 9.38 -17.02
N THR A 447 -2.75 9.13 -17.87
CA THR A 447 -1.80 10.17 -18.27
C THR A 447 -1.67 10.29 -19.79
N ALA A 448 -1.51 11.53 -20.27
CA ALA A 448 -1.28 11.81 -21.68
C ALA A 448 0.15 11.43 -22.10
N PHE A 449 1.12 11.63 -21.21
CA PHE A 449 2.54 11.36 -21.45
C PHE A 449 3.07 10.29 -20.51
N GLY A 450 4.29 9.82 -20.78
CA GLY A 450 4.97 8.81 -19.99
C GLY A 450 4.93 7.42 -20.62
N GLY A 451 5.98 6.65 -20.39
CA GLY A 451 6.11 5.24 -20.81
C GLY A 451 5.76 4.27 -19.67
N MET A 452 5.99 2.99 -19.91
CA MET A 452 5.77 1.90 -18.95
C MET A 452 6.68 1.99 -17.71
N THR A 453 7.69 2.83 -17.75
CA THR A 453 8.64 3.07 -16.66
C THR A 453 8.48 4.45 -16.02
N SER A 454 7.48 5.24 -16.48
CA SER A 454 7.15 6.53 -15.91
C SER A 454 6.70 6.44 -14.44
N HIS A 455 6.72 7.55 -13.74
CA HIS A 455 6.26 7.64 -12.35
C HIS A 455 4.83 7.09 -12.18
N ALA A 456 3.88 7.50 -13.06
CA ALA A 456 2.51 7.00 -13.03
C ALA A 456 2.44 5.47 -13.10
N ALA A 457 3.16 4.86 -14.05
CA ALA A 457 3.16 3.43 -14.28
C ALA A 457 3.78 2.65 -13.10
N VAL A 458 4.89 3.14 -12.57
CA VAL A 458 5.61 2.47 -11.46
C VAL A 458 4.78 2.52 -10.18
N VAL A 459 4.25 3.69 -9.83
CA VAL A 459 3.46 3.87 -8.62
C VAL A 459 2.11 3.14 -8.71
N ALA A 460 1.43 3.22 -9.86
CA ALA A 460 0.16 2.50 -10.05
C ALA A 460 0.32 0.98 -9.85
N ARG A 461 1.38 0.38 -10.42
CA ARG A 461 1.69 -1.04 -10.20
C ARG A 461 1.99 -1.35 -8.72
N GLN A 462 2.63 -0.44 -8.04
CA GLN A 462 2.91 -0.61 -6.62
C GLN A 462 1.65 -0.53 -5.76
N LEU A 463 0.72 0.37 -6.11
CA LEU A 463 -0.57 0.52 -5.43
C LEU A 463 -1.59 -0.56 -5.85
N GLY A 464 -1.36 -1.25 -6.97
CA GLY A 464 -2.34 -2.15 -7.60
C GLY A 464 -3.50 -1.40 -8.25
N THR A 465 -3.34 -0.12 -8.54
CA THR A 465 -4.35 0.74 -9.15
C THR A 465 -4.31 0.61 -10.67
N CYS A 466 -5.47 0.52 -11.32
CA CYS A 466 -5.59 0.54 -12.77
C CYS A 466 -4.89 1.77 -13.36
N CYS A 467 -4.05 1.59 -14.39
CA CYS A 467 -3.36 2.71 -15.00
C CYS A 467 -3.23 2.56 -16.52
N VAL A 468 -3.60 3.62 -17.21
CA VAL A 468 -3.33 3.82 -18.62
C VAL A 468 -2.43 5.05 -18.75
N CYS A 469 -1.21 4.89 -19.26
CA CYS A 469 -0.28 6.01 -19.43
C CYS A 469 0.12 6.22 -20.89
N GLY A 470 0.71 7.39 -21.20
CA GLY A 470 1.19 7.69 -22.54
C GLY A 470 0.08 7.70 -23.60
N CYS A 471 -1.12 8.12 -23.22
CA CYS A 471 -2.25 8.23 -24.14
C CYS A 471 -2.11 9.49 -25.03
N LYS A 472 -1.24 9.42 -26.03
CA LYS A 472 -0.80 10.56 -26.86
C LYS A 472 -1.91 11.19 -27.71
N THR A 473 -3.00 10.47 -27.93
CA THR A 473 -4.12 10.90 -28.77
C THR A 473 -5.08 11.82 -28.04
N ILE A 474 -5.02 11.89 -26.72
CA ILE A 474 -5.83 12.80 -25.91
C ILE A 474 -5.06 14.07 -25.57
N THR A 475 -5.79 15.15 -25.37
CA THR A 475 -5.24 16.41 -24.84
C THR A 475 -5.85 16.67 -23.47
N ILE A 476 -5.01 16.64 -22.42
CA ILE A 476 -5.43 16.98 -21.06
C ILE A 476 -5.05 18.43 -20.79
N ASP A 477 -6.04 19.24 -20.49
CA ASP A 477 -5.86 20.63 -20.05
C ASP A 477 -6.28 20.73 -18.58
N GLU A 478 -5.26 20.72 -17.70
CA GLU A 478 -5.45 20.76 -16.25
C GLU A 478 -5.99 22.12 -15.77
N ALA A 479 -5.74 23.19 -16.51
CA ALA A 479 -6.19 24.53 -16.16
C ALA A 479 -7.69 24.71 -16.44
N SER A 480 -8.17 24.22 -17.58
CA SER A 480 -9.60 24.22 -17.94
C SER A 480 -10.35 22.99 -17.43
N LYS A 481 -9.64 22.05 -16.81
CA LYS A 481 -10.18 20.79 -16.27
C LYS A 481 -10.96 19.99 -17.32
N THR A 482 -10.30 19.72 -18.45
CA THR A 482 -10.90 19.02 -19.60
C THR A 482 -9.94 18.02 -20.22
N ILE A 483 -10.52 16.94 -20.77
CA ILE A 483 -9.83 15.99 -21.65
C ILE A 483 -10.52 16.07 -23.01
N THR A 484 -9.76 16.34 -24.07
CA THR A 484 -10.26 16.30 -25.45
C THR A 484 -9.75 15.04 -26.14
N PHE A 485 -10.68 14.25 -26.68
CA PHE A 485 -10.42 13.01 -27.40
C PHE A 485 -10.30 13.26 -28.91
N PRO A 486 -9.69 12.32 -29.69
CA PRO A 486 -9.47 12.45 -31.13
C PRO A 486 -10.75 12.68 -31.95
N ASP A 487 -11.87 12.16 -31.47
CA ASP A 487 -13.18 12.32 -32.14
C ASP A 487 -13.89 13.66 -31.78
N GLY A 488 -13.25 14.51 -30.99
CA GLY A 488 -13.79 15.76 -30.51
C GLY A 488 -14.63 15.68 -29.24
N THR A 489 -14.80 14.48 -28.66
CA THR A 489 -15.45 14.32 -27.34
C THR A 489 -14.65 15.05 -26.28
N VAL A 490 -15.34 15.80 -25.41
CA VAL A 490 -14.74 16.52 -24.28
C VAL A 490 -15.32 15.99 -22.98
N VAL A 491 -14.43 15.50 -22.10
CA VAL A 491 -14.74 15.09 -20.73
C VAL A 491 -14.31 16.20 -19.78
N ARG A 492 -15.16 16.56 -18.84
CA ARG A 492 -14.94 17.62 -17.84
C ARG A 492 -14.78 17.02 -16.45
N GLU A 493 -14.27 17.79 -15.52
CA GLU A 493 -14.23 17.41 -14.12
C GLU A 493 -15.62 16.98 -13.60
N GLY A 494 -15.66 15.84 -12.90
CA GLY A 494 -16.88 15.24 -12.40
C GLY A 494 -17.66 14.36 -13.40
N ASP A 495 -17.26 14.33 -14.68
CA ASP A 495 -17.85 13.40 -15.66
C ASP A 495 -17.32 11.98 -15.43
N TRP A 496 -18.13 10.98 -15.79
CA TRP A 496 -17.74 9.58 -15.70
C TRP A 496 -16.74 9.19 -16.79
N MET A 497 -15.85 8.29 -16.43
CA MET A 497 -14.90 7.67 -17.34
C MET A 497 -14.58 6.25 -16.86
N SER A 498 -14.14 5.40 -17.79
CA SER A 498 -13.67 4.06 -17.49
C SER A 498 -12.33 3.79 -18.16
N LEU A 499 -11.44 3.10 -17.44
CA LEU A 499 -10.10 2.72 -17.89
C LEU A 499 -9.95 1.21 -17.86
N ASP A 500 -9.42 0.66 -18.96
CA ASP A 500 -8.97 -0.73 -19.01
C ASP A 500 -7.43 -0.74 -18.99
N GLY A 501 -6.88 -0.91 -17.80
CA GLY A 501 -5.43 -0.97 -17.62
C GLY A 501 -4.78 -2.24 -18.17
N THR A 502 -5.58 -3.26 -18.51
CA THR A 502 -5.08 -4.51 -19.12
C THR A 502 -4.83 -4.35 -20.62
N THR A 503 -5.68 -3.58 -21.29
CA THR A 503 -5.61 -3.36 -22.75
C THR A 503 -5.13 -1.97 -23.14
N GLY A 504 -5.06 -1.02 -22.20
CA GLY A 504 -4.72 0.37 -22.46
C GLY A 504 -5.87 1.22 -23.01
N LYS A 505 -7.08 0.71 -23.05
CA LYS A 505 -8.24 1.40 -23.64
C LYS A 505 -8.91 2.35 -22.66
N VAL A 506 -9.39 3.47 -23.20
CA VAL A 506 -10.06 4.54 -22.46
C VAL A 506 -11.47 4.74 -23.01
N TYR A 507 -12.45 4.76 -22.11
CA TYR A 507 -13.87 4.92 -22.42
C TYR A 507 -14.41 6.17 -21.73
N THR A 508 -15.27 6.92 -22.39
CA THR A 508 -15.91 8.12 -21.83
C THR A 508 -17.22 7.83 -21.12
N GLU A 509 -17.60 6.56 -21.04
CA GLU A 509 -18.83 6.08 -20.41
C GLU A 509 -18.52 5.31 -19.11
N ALA A 510 -19.52 5.23 -18.24
CA ALA A 510 -19.46 4.41 -17.03
C ALA A 510 -19.68 2.93 -17.38
N VAL A 511 -18.62 2.19 -17.66
CA VAL A 511 -18.71 0.76 -17.99
C VAL A 511 -18.89 -0.06 -16.72
N LYS A 512 -19.91 -0.94 -16.71
CA LYS A 512 -20.22 -1.82 -15.59
C LYS A 512 -19.04 -2.76 -15.30
N THR A 513 -18.68 -2.86 -14.02
CA THR A 513 -17.66 -3.79 -13.52
C THR A 513 -18.29 -5.04 -12.90
N VAL A 514 -17.55 -6.15 -12.88
CA VAL A 514 -17.91 -7.42 -12.23
C VAL A 514 -16.84 -7.81 -11.22
N PRO A 515 -17.21 -8.53 -10.15
CA PRO A 515 -16.24 -8.99 -9.14
C PRO A 515 -15.16 -9.89 -9.75
N ALA A 516 -13.96 -9.83 -9.17
CA ALA A 516 -12.87 -10.72 -9.51
C ALA A 516 -13.19 -12.18 -9.11
N GLU A 517 -12.75 -13.14 -9.93
CA GLU A 517 -12.83 -14.57 -9.63
C GLU A 517 -11.43 -15.13 -9.31
N LEU A 518 -11.41 -16.08 -8.36
CA LEU A 518 -10.18 -16.80 -8.01
C LEU A 518 -9.89 -17.89 -9.04
N SER A 519 -8.95 -17.68 -9.94
CA SER A 519 -8.60 -18.63 -10.99
C SER A 519 -7.09 -18.72 -11.22
N GLY A 520 -6.65 -19.78 -11.93
CA GLY A 520 -5.27 -19.94 -12.41
C GLY A 520 -4.22 -19.91 -11.27
N ASN A 521 -3.23 -19.05 -11.43
CA ASN A 521 -2.09 -18.94 -10.50
C ASN A 521 -2.50 -18.51 -9.09
N PHE A 522 -3.58 -17.74 -8.97
CA PHE A 522 -4.11 -17.35 -7.65
C PHE A 522 -4.55 -18.59 -6.87
N ALA A 523 -5.32 -19.51 -7.49
CA ALA A 523 -5.74 -20.75 -6.86
C ALA A 523 -4.53 -21.63 -6.48
N THR A 524 -3.52 -21.72 -7.35
CA THR A 524 -2.27 -22.46 -7.09
C THR A 524 -1.53 -21.91 -5.87
N ILE A 525 -1.36 -20.59 -5.79
CA ILE A 525 -0.69 -19.95 -4.66
C ILE A 525 -1.48 -20.11 -3.36
N MET A 526 -2.81 -20.02 -3.42
CA MET A 526 -3.66 -20.26 -2.25
C MET A 526 -3.60 -21.71 -1.77
N GLU A 527 -3.57 -22.68 -2.68
CA GLU A 527 -3.37 -24.09 -2.34
C GLU A 527 -2.02 -24.32 -1.65
N TRP A 528 -0.94 -23.73 -2.18
CA TRP A 528 0.37 -23.82 -1.54
C TRP A 528 0.36 -23.15 -0.16
N ALA A 529 -0.23 -21.95 -0.04
CA ALA A 529 -0.34 -21.26 1.24
C ALA A 529 -1.09 -22.10 2.27
N ASP A 530 -2.23 -22.70 1.90
CA ASP A 530 -3.00 -23.55 2.79
C ASP A 530 -2.23 -24.79 3.27
N SER A 531 -1.28 -25.30 2.46
CA SER A 531 -0.44 -26.44 2.84
C SER A 531 0.62 -26.10 3.91
N PHE A 532 0.96 -24.83 4.08
CA PHE A 532 1.99 -24.40 5.04
C PHE A 532 1.43 -23.74 6.30
N ARG A 533 0.28 -23.06 6.22
CA ARG A 533 -0.29 -22.35 7.37
C ARG A 533 -0.81 -23.30 8.44
N THR A 534 -0.68 -22.88 9.69
CA THR A 534 -1.29 -23.54 10.85
C THR A 534 -2.51 -22.78 11.35
N LEU A 535 -2.48 -21.44 11.26
CA LEU A 535 -3.64 -20.60 11.55
C LEU A 535 -4.78 -20.90 10.59
N LYS A 536 -5.98 -21.11 11.13
CA LYS A 536 -7.22 -21.07 10.36
C LYS A 536 -7.56 -19.62 10.00
N VAL A 537 -8.27 -19.45 8.89
CA VAL A 537 -8.72 -18.13 8.44
C VAL A 537 -10.23 -18.13 8.38
N ARG A 538 -10.86 -17.33 9.25
CA ARG A 538 -12.28 -17.08 9.29
C ARG A 538 -12.61 -15.70 8.73
N THR A 539 -13.89 -15.41 8.60
CA THR A 539 -14.35 -14.10 8.12
C THR A 539 -15.25 -13.40 9.14
N ASN A 540 -15.28 -12.06 9.05
CA ASN A 540 -16.30 -11.23 9.68
C ASN A 540 -17.41 -11.04 8.65
N ALA A 541 -18.60 -11.60 8.89
CA ALA A 541 -19.72 -11.54 7.97
C ALA A 541 -21.05 -11.49 8.73
N ASP A 542 -21.90 -10.55 8.32
CA ASP A 542 -23.16 -10.21 9.01
C ASP A 542 -24.39 -10.53 8.15
N SER A 543 -24.19 -11.04 6.92
CA SER A 543 -25.24 -11.43 6.00
C SER A 543 -24.91 -12.71 5.21
N PRO A 544 -25.92 -13.43 4.68
CA PRO A 544 -25.69 -14.60 3.84
C PRO A 544 -24.84 -14.31 2.60
N ALA A 545 -24.99 -13.13 2.00
CA ALA A 545 -24.23 -12.73 0.82
C ALA A 545 -22.74 -12.55 1.13
N GLN A 546 -22.40 -11.89 2.25
CA GLN A 546 -21.03 -11.75 2.73
C GLN A 546 -20.42 -13.11 3.09
N ALA A 547 -21.18 -13.98 3.75
CA ALA A 547 -20.76 -15.33 4.09
C ALA A 547 -20.43 -16.15 2.84
N ALA A 548 -21.30 -16.13 1.82
CA ALA A 548 -21.08 -16.81 0.56
C ALA A 548 -19.86 -16.28 -0.20
N ALA A 549 -19.65 -14.96 -0.22
CA ALA A 549 -18.46 -14.36 -0.81
C ALA A 549 -17.19 -14.84 -0.10
N ALA A 550 -17.18 -14.84 1.22
CA ALA A 550 -16.03 -15.28 2.01
C ALA A 550 -15.72 -16.78 1.80
N VAL A 551 -16.72 -17.63 1.67
CA VAL A 551 -16.53 -19.06 1.35
C VAL A 551 -15.85 -19.22 -0.01
N ARG A 552 -16.25 -18.44 -1.02
CA ARG A 552 -15.57 -18.43 -2.33
C ARG A 552 -14.09 -18.03 -2.21
N PHE A 553 -13.76 -17.13 -1.28
CA PHE A 553 -12.37 -16.74 -0.99
C PHE A 553 -11.62 -17.72 -0.09
N GLY A 554 -12.28 -18.81 0.35
CA GLY A 554 -11.66 -19.86 1.14
C GLY A 554 -11.75 -19.68 2.65
N ALA A 555 -12.72 -18.91 3.15
CA ALA A 555 -12.97 -18.79 4.59
C ALA A 555 -13.38 -20.12 5.20
N GLU A 556 -12.80 -20.45 6.36
CA GLU A 556 -13.02 -21.71 7.07
C GLU A 556 -14.06 -21.59 8.19
N GLY A 557 -14.69 -20.44 8.33
CA GLY A 557 -15.72 -20.15 9.32
C GLY A 557 -16.03 -18.66 9.40
N ILE A 558 -16.97 -18.31 10.24
CA ILE A 558 -17.21 -16.93 10.67
C ILE A 558 -16.64 -16.76 12.07
N GLY A 559 -15.70 -15.81 12.23
CA GLY A 559 -15.14 -15.44 13.52
C GLY A 559 -15.88 -14.33 14.22
N LEU A 560 -16.67 -13.55 13.47
CA LEU A 560 -17.53 -12.49 13.99
C LEU A 560 -18.74 -12.29 13.08
N CYS A 561 -19.93 -12.52 13.63
CA CYS A 561 -21.20 -12.08 13.09
C CYS A 561 -21.78 -11.05 14.06
N ARG A 562 -21.91 -9.80 13.59
CA ARG A 562 -22.44 -8.67 14.37
C ARG A 562 -23.95 -8.62 14.20
N THR A 563 -24.69 -8.93 15.26
CA THR A 563 -26.15 -9.01 15.19
C THR A 563 -26.83 -7.65 15.08
N GLU A 564 -26.19 -6.58 15.52
CA GLU A 564 -26.71 -5.21 15.39
C GLU A 564 -26.90 -4.77 13.94
N HIS A 565 -26.04 -5.20 13.02
CA HIS A 565 -26.13 -4.83 11.60
C HIS A 565 -27.40 -5.37 10.93
N MET A 566 -28.01 -6.39 11.52
CA MET A 566 -29.26 -6.97 11.03
C MET A 566 -30.48 -6.09 11.29
N PHE A 567 -30.35 -5.05 12.15
CA PHE A 567 -31.46 -4.22 12.63
C PHE A 567 -31.52 -2.82 12.01
N PHE A 568 -30.53 -2.39 11.27
CA PHE A 568 -30.52 -1.04 10.67
C PHE A 568 -31.36 -0.94 9.37
N ASP A 569 -31.87 -2.05 8.86
CA ASP A 569 -32.77 -2.06 7.72
C ASP A 569 -34.08 -1.35 8.05
N GLU A 570 -34.62 -0.53 7.13
CA GLU A 570 -35.85 0.27 7.32
C GLU A 570 -37.06 -0.58 7.72
N ALA A 571 -37.15 -1.82 7.24
CA ALA A 571 -38.24 -2.73 7.57
C ALA A 571 -38.12 -3.34 8.99
N ARG A 572 -36.94 -3.33 9.58
CA ARG A 572 -36.60 -4.03 10.81
C ARG A 572 -36.41 -3.12 12.01
N ILE A 573 -35.85 -1.93 11.78
CA ILE A 573 -35.55 -0.97 12.84
C ILE A 573 -36.76 -0.55 13.69
N PRO A 574 -38.01 -0.50 13.14
CA PRO A 574 -39.19 -0.17 14.01
C PRO A 574 -39.40 -1.14 15.18
N ALA A 575 -39.20 -2.44 14.97
CA ALA A 575 -39.31 -3.44 16.03
C ALA A 575 -38.24 -3.26 17.13
N MET A 576 -37.02 -2.91 16.72
CA MET A 576 -35.94 -2.61 17.66
C MET A 576 -36.22 -1.35 18.47
N ARG A 577 -36.76 -0.32 17.86
CA ARG A 577 -37.17 0.92 18.51
C ARG A 577 -38.31 0.71 19.49
N GLU A 578 -39.28 -0.14 19.14
CA GLU A 578 -40.37 -0.56 20.05
C GLU A 578 -39.79 -1.27 21.28
N MET A 579 -38.83 -2.16 21.13
CA MET A 579 -38.15 -2.79 22.25
C MET A 579 -37.45 -1.78 23.16
N ILE A 580 -36.79 -0.78 22.61
CA ILE A 580 -36.04 0.25 23.35
C ILE A 580 -36.97 1.13 24.19
N VAL A 581 -38.14 1.50 23.69
CA VAL A 581 -39.10 2.36 24.40
C VAL A 581 -40.03 1.60 25.35
N SER A 582 -39.93 0.28 25.41
CA SER A 582 -40.72 -0.58 26.30
C SER A 582 -40.53 -0.21 27.77
N LYS A 583 -41.63 -0.14 28.51
CA LYS A 583 -41.62 0.30 29.91
C LYS A 583 -41.38 -0.84 30.91
N ASN A 584 -41.57 -2.08 30.46
CA ASN A 584 -41.45 -3.27 31.30
C ASN A 584 -40.99 -4.49 30.49
N ALA A 585 -40.69 -5.58 31.18
CA ALA A 585 -40.22 -6.81 30.59
C ALA A 585 -41.23 -7.47 29.64
N ASP A 586 -42.52 -7.37 29.90
CA ASP A 586 -43.55 -8.00 29.05
C ASP A 586 -43.69 -7.25 27.71
N GLU A 587 -43.64 -5.93 27.71
CA GLU A 587 -43.61 -5.11 26.52
C GLU A 587 -42.33 -5.39 25.70
N ARG A 588 -41.15 -5.51 26.35
CA ARG A 588 -39.92 -5.86 25.69
C ARG A 588 -39.99 -7.24 25.03
N LYS A 589 -40.51 -8.23 25.72
CA LYS A 589 -40.73 -9.57 25.19
C LYS A 589 -41.64 -9.56 23.96
N ALA A 590 -42.70 -8.75 23.99
CA ALA A 590 -43.63 -8.60 22.87
C ALA A 590 -42.92 -8.00 21.62
N ALA A 591 -42.10 -6.96 21.83
CA ALA A 591 -41.30 -6.36 20.76
C ALA A 591 -40.24 -7.35 20.22
N LEU A 592 -39.52 -8.04 21.10
CA LEU A 592 -38.53 -9.04 20.77
C LEU A 592 -39.13 -10.24 20.01
N ALA A 593 -40.38 -10.60 20.27
CA ALA A 593 -41.10 -11.63 19.53
C ALA A 593 -41.29 -11.27 18.05
N LYS A 594 -41.31 -9.98 17.71
CA LYS A 594 -41.33 -9.51 16.31
C LYS A 594 -39.98 -9.61 15.65
N ILE A 595 -38.90 -9.43 16.39
CA ILE A 595 -37.50 -9.50 15.92
C ILE A 595 -37.05 -10.94 15.72
N LEU A 596 -37.49 -11.86 16.58
CA LEU A 596 -37.05 -13.26 16.59
C LEU A 596 -37.13 -13.95 15.20
N PRO A 597 -38.24 -13.89 14.45
CA PRO A 597 -38.33 -14.53 13.14
C PRO A 597 -37.32 -13.96 12.14
N MET A 598 -37.08 -12.66 12.19
CA MET A 598 -36.15 -11.97 11.30
C MET A 598 -34.71 -12.46 11.55
N GLN A 599 -34.25 -12.46 12.78
CA GLN A 599 -32.91 -12.94 13.14
C GLN A 599 -32.75 -14.43 12.86
N ARG A 600 -33.74 -15.24 13.15
CA ARG A 600 -33.71 -16.66 12.86
C ARG A 600 -33.49 -16.92 11.36
N GLU A 601 -34.20 -16.21 10.49
CA GLU A 601 -34.03 -16.36 9.04
C GLU A 601 -32.62 -15.87 8.57
N ASP A 602 -32.10 -14.80 9.16
CA ASP A 602 -30.73 -14.34 8.87
C ASP A 602 -29.70 -15.42 9.26
N PHE A 603 -29.82 -16.00 10.44
CA PHE A 603 -28.90 -17.07 10.88
C PHE A 603 -29.07 -18.34 10.04
N LYS A 604 -30.27 -18.71 9.62
CA LYS A 604 -30.49 -19.82 8.69
C LYS A 604 -29.78 -19.58 7.37
N GLY A 605 -29.89 -18.37 6.81
CA GLY A 605 -29.20 -17.98 5.59
C GLY A 605 -27.69 -18.07 5.73
N ILE A 606 -27.15 -17.58 6.84
CA ILE A 606 -25.70 -17.63 7.15
C ILE A 606 -25.23 -19.08 7.32
N TYR A 607 -25.93 -19.91 8.08
CA TYR A 607 -25.56 -21.31 8.26
C TYR A 607 -25.55 -22.08 6.95
N LYS A 608 -26.53 -21.86 6.08
CA LYS A 608 -26.60 -22.47 4.75
C LYS A 608 -25.41 -22.02 3.88
N ALA A 609 -25.10 -20.72 3.88
CA ALA A 609 -23.98 -20.17 3.12
C ALA A 609 -22.63 -20.69 3.63
N MET A 610 -22.50 -20.97 4.92
CA MET A 610 -21.27 -21.49 5.52
C MET A 610 -21.11 -23.01 5.40
N GLU A 611 -22.13 -23.73 4.96
CA GLU A 611 -22.02 -25.17 4.62
C GLU A 611 -21.45 -26.05 5.76
N GLY A 612 -21.86 -25.80 6.99
CA GLY A 612 -21.43 -26.54 8.18
C GLY A 612 -20.13 -26.03 8.82
N ARG A 613 -19.51 -24.98 8.26
CA ARG A 613 -18.33 -24.34 8.88
C ARG A 613 -18.74 -23.60 10.17
N PRO A 614 -17.83 -23.46 11.15
CA PRO A 614 -18.12 -22.78 12.41
C PRO A 614 -18.60 -21.33 12.20
N VAL A 615 -19.59 -20.92 12.97
CA VAL A 615 -20.12 -19.56 12.96
C VAL A 615 -20.15 -19.00 14.39
N THR A 616 -19.36 -17.97 14.65
CA THR A 616 -19.35 -17.24 15.91
C THR A 616 -20.28 -16.04 15.80
N ILE A 617 -21.35 -16.06 16.63
CA ILE A 617 -22.37 -15.01 16.66
C ILE A 617 -22.18 -14.18 17.91
N ARG A 618 -21.91 -12.89 17.74
CA ARG A 618 -21.82 -11.93 18.83
C ARG A 618 -23.22 -11.43 19.17
N PHE A 619 -23.60 -11.51 20.42
CA PHE A 619 -24.82 -10.89 20.90
C PHE A 619 -24.75 -9.38 20.83
N LEU A 620 -25.92 -8.74 20.92
CA LEU A 620 -26.07 -7.29 20.75
C LEU A 620 -25.03 -6.53 21.58
N ASP A 621 -24.24 -5.69 20.90
CA ASP A 621 -23.11 -5.00 21.50
C ASP A 621 -23.32 -3.48 21.67
N PRO A 622 -23.82 -2.71 20.66
CA PRO A 622 -23.88 -1.26 20.79
C PRO A 622 -24.91 -0.78 21.81
N PRO A 623 -24.71 0.44 22.32
CA PRO A 623 -25.73 1.08 23.20
C PRO A 623 -27.04 1.30 22.46
N LEU A 624 -28.16 1.26 23.19
CA LEU A 624 -29.49 1.32 22.57
C LEU A 624 -29.79 2.65 21.87
N HIS A 625 -29.17 3.73 22.27
CA HIS A 625 -29.40 5.06 21.66
C HIS A 625 -28.97 5.12 20.20
N GLU A 626 -28.04 4.25 19.72
CA GLU A 626 -27.62 4.21 18.33
C GLU A 626 -28.75 3.83 17.35
N PHE A 627 -29.80 3.18 17.83
CA PHE A 627 -30.99 2.87 17.02
C PHE A 627 -32.04 3.98 16.99
N LEU A 628 -31.84 5.06 17.74
CA LEU A 628 -32.75 6.16 17.85
C LEU A 628 -32.26 7.42 17.16
N PRO A 629 -33.14 8.21 16.55
CA PRO A 629 -32.75 9.47 15.94
C PRO A 629 -32.30 10.49 16.98
N THR A 630 -31.46 11.44 16.59
CA THR A 630 -30.91 12.48 17.46
C THR A 630 -31.54 13.86 17.22
N LYS A 631 -32.04 14.13 16.00
CA LYS A 631 -32.63 15.41 15.63
C LYS A 631 -34.10 15.47 16.05
N ASP A 632 -34.56 16.61 16.57
CA ASP A 632 -35.91 16.80 17.04
C ASP A 632 -36.98 16.54 15.97
N GLU A 633 -36.72 16.88 14.72
CA GLU A 633 -37.60 16.62 13.59
C GLU A 633 -37.82 15.12 13.39
N ASP A 634 -36.75 14.35 13.39
CA ASP A 634 -36.77 12.89 13.22
C ASP A 634 -37.40 12.19 14.45
N ILE A 635 -37.15 12.70 15.67
CA ILE A 635 -37.78 12.20 16.92
C ILE A 635 -39.27 12.44 16.84
N ARG A 636 -39.74 13.59 16.37
CA ARG A 636 -41.16 13.90 16.24
C ARG A 636 -41.87 12.99 15.25
N ALA A 637 -41.26 12.80 14.07
CA ALA A 637 -41.76 11.90 13.05
C ALA A 637 -41.83 10.43 13.53
N LEU A 638 -40.80 10.00 14.27
CA LEU A 638 -40.77 8.66 14.86
C LEU A 638 -41.85 8.50 15.96
N ALA A 639 -42.02 9.50 16.83
CA ALA A 639 -43.05 9.50 17.89
C ALA A 639 -44.45 9.35 17.31
N GLU A 640 -44.76 10.09 16.22
CA GLU A 640 -46.06 9.95 15.51
C GLU A 640 -46.26 8.54 14.97
N THR A 641 -45.24 7.97 14.35
CA THR A 641 -45.27 6.60 13.79
C THR A 641 -45.48 5.56 14.91
N MET A 642 -44.88 5.76 16.06
CA MET A 642 -44.98 4.86 17.23
C MET A 642 -46.23 5.07 18.06
N GLY A 643 -47.02 6.14 17.82
CA GLY A 643 -48.20 6.46 18.58
C GLY A 643 -47.91 6.91 20.01
N ILE A 644 -46.73 7.48 20.26
CA ILE A 644 -46.33 8.05 21.56
C ILE A 644 -46.11 9.56 21.43
N THR A 645 -46.02 10.27 22.57
CA THR A 645 -45.77 11.70 22.49
C THR A 645 -44.30 12.01 22.15
N PHE A 646 -44.08 13.16 21.50
CA PHE A 646 -42.71 13.64 21.24
C PHE A 646 -41.89 13.73 22.52
N GLU A 647 -42.50 14.23 23.62
CA GLU A 647 -41.82 14.39 24.90
C GLU A 647 -41.41 13.05 25.52
N GLU A 648 -42.24 12.02 25.43
CA GLU A 648 -41.92 10.69 25.91
C GLU A 648 -40.70 10.12 25.16
N LEU A 649 -40.71 10.18 23.81
CA LEU A 649 -39.60 9.69 22.99
C LEU A 649 -38.34 10.53 23.21
N LYS A 650 -38.46 11.86 23.25
CA LYS A 650 -37.35 12.77 23.52
C LYS A 650 -36.71 12.48 24.90
N ASN A 651 -37.50 12.27 25.93
CA ASN A 651 -36.98 11.91 27.25
C ASN A 651 -36.26 10.57 27.26
N THR A 652 -36.77 9.60 26.51
CA THR A 652 -36.08 8.30 26.31
C THR A 652 -34.73 8.48 25.57
N VAL A 653 -34.71 9.23 24.48
CA VAL A 653 -33.48 9.52 23.73
C VAL A 653 -32.44 10.21 24.60
N VAL A 654 -32.85 11.27 25.32
CA VAL A 654 -31.96 12.00 26.23
C VAL A 654 -31.49 11.13 27.39
N GLY A 655 -32.40 10.30 27.97
CA GLY A 655 -32.05 9.39 29.08
C GLY A 655 -31.09 8.26 28.68
N LEU A 656 -31.09 7.85 27.41
CA LEU A 656 -30.19 6.83 26.89
C LEU A 656 -28.86 7.42 26.35
N HIS A 657 -28.79 8.73 26.17
CA HIS A 657 -27.58 9.39 25.69
C HIS A 657 -26.48 9.30 26.74
N GLU A 658 -25.33 8.82 26.36
CA GLU A 658 -24.18 8.62 27.23
C GLU A 658 -23.03 9.58 26.85
N SER A 659 -22.32 10.09 27.85
CA SER A 659 -21.16 10.95 27.65
C SER A 659 -19.99 10.19 26.97
N ASN A 660 -19.87 8.89 27.24
CA ASN A 660 -18.90 8.00 26.64
C ASN A 660 -19.55 6.64 26.32
N PRO A 661 -20.16 6.52 25.12
CA PRO A 661 -20.88 5.30 24.73
C PRO A 661 -20.01 4.05 24.73
N MET A 662 -18.70 4.19 24.43
CA MET A 662 -17.76 3.07 24.40
C MET A 662 -17.62 2.36 25.74
N MET A 663 -17.75 3.07 26.85
CA MET A 663 -17.66 2.56 28.23
C MET A 663 -19.01 2.52 28.95
N GLY A 664 -20.10 2.65 28.20
CA GLY A 664 -21.43 2.80 28.71
C GLY A 664 -22.25 1.50 28.85
N HIS A 665 -23.57 1.66 28.76
CA HIS A 665 -24.56 0.58 28.90
C HIS A 665 -24.71 -0.18 27.56
N ARG A 666 -23.80 -1.07 27.29
CA ARG A 666 -23.72 -1.88 26.06
C ARG A 666 -23.26 -3.31 26.35
N GLY A 667 -23.30 -4.17 25.35
CA GLY A 667 -22.76 -5.53 25.40
C GLY A 667 -23.41 -6.40 26.48
N CYS A 668 -22.59 -7.11 27.24
CA CYS A 668 -23.08 -7.96 28.31
C CYS A 668 -23.88 -7.18 29.42
N ARG A 669 -23.59 -5.88 29.58
CA ARG A 669 -24.32 -5.02 30.54
C ARG A 669 -25.79 -4.88 30.16
N LEU A 670 -26.10 -4.79 28.83
CA LEU A 670 -27.47 -4.85 28.34
C LEU A 670 -28.10 -6.23 28.58
N SER A 671 -27.39 -7.31 28.34
CA SER A 671 -27.85 -8.67 28.57
C SER A 671 -28.13 -8.96 30.07
N ILE A 672 -27.42 -8.28 30.95
CA ILE A 672 -27.66 -8.40 32.42
C ILE A 672 -28.89 -7.57 32.85
N THR A 673 -29.01 -6.34 32.32
CA THR A 673 -30.14 -5.44 32.67
C THR A 673 -31.46 -5.89 32.03
N TYR A 674 -31.37 -6.38 30.77
CA TYR A 674 -32.48 -6.84 29.94
C TYR A 674 -32.23 -8.27 29.42
N PRO A 675 -32.29 -9.28 30.30
CA PRO A 675 -31.96 -10.67 29.96
C PRO A 675 -32.83 -11.26 28.83
N GLU A 676 -34.03 -10.73 28.62
CA GLU A 676 -34.93 -11.14 27.54
C GLU A 676 -34.31 -10.93 26.16
N ILE A 677 -33.34 -10.01 25.98
CA ILE A 677 -32.59 -9.82 24.72
C ILE A 677 -31.70 -11.04 24.44
N ALA A 678 -30.95 -11.47 25.46
CA ALA A 678 -30.09 -12.67 25.34
C ALA A 678 -30.93 -13.94 25.17
N GLU A 679 -32.08 -14.06 25.82
CA GLU A 679 -33.01 -15.17 25.64
C GLU A 679 -33.52 -15.24 24.18
N MET A 680 -33.94 -14.09 23.62
CA MET A 680 -34.42 -14.01 22.25
C MET A 680 -33.33 -14.38 21.24
N GLN A 681 -32.14 -13.82 21.41
CA GLN A 681 -31.01 -14.10 20.48
C GLN A 681 -30.57 -15.56 20.56
N THR A 682 -30.52 -16.15 21.76
CA THR A 682 -30.22 -17.58 21.94
C THR A 682 -31.27 -18.45 21.23
N ARG A 683 -32.55 -18.13 21.41
CA ARG A 683 -33.65 -18.85 20.72
C ARG A 683 -33.47 -18.76 19.21
N ALA A 684 -33.22 -17.60 18.65
CA ALA A 684 -33.01 -17.42 17.22
C ALA A 684 -31.83 -18.27 16.70
N VAL A 685 -30.71 -18.27 17.43
CA VAL A 685 -29.49 -19.03 17.08
C VAL A 685 -29.75 -20.53 17.06
N ILE A 686 -30.33 -21.05 18.11
CA ILE A 686 -30.56 -22.50 18.28
C ILE A 686 -31.68 -23.01 17.35
N GLU A 687 -32.80 -22.26 17.23
CA GLU A 687 -33.88 -22.61 16.30
C GLU A 687 -33.34 -22.67 14.84
N ALA A 688 -32.59 -21.64 14.42
CA ALA A 688 -31.99 -21.59 13.09
C ALA A 688 -31.07 -22.79 12.84
N ALA A 689 -30.21 -23.13 13.80
CA ALA A 689 -29.29 -24.26 13.69
C ALA A 689 -30.02 -25.60 13.57
N ILE A 690 -31.06 -25.83 14.38
CA ILE A 690 -31.90 -27.04 14.33
C ILE A 690 -32.62 -27.12 13.00
N GLU A 691 -33.28 -26.04 12.55
CA GLU A 691 -34.03 -26.02 11.30
C GLU A 691 -33.13 -26.27 10.10
N VAL A 692 -31.95 -25.63 10.01
CA VAL A 692 -30.99 -25.88 8.93
C VAL A 692 -30.47 -27.32 8.94
N ARG A 693 -30.23 -27.90 10.11
CA ARG A 693 -29.84 -29.31 10.23
C ARG A 693 -30.94 -30.23 9.74
N GLN A 694 -32.23 -29.95 10.07
CA GLN A 694 -33.38 -30.72 9.58
C GLN A 694 -33.56 -30.60 8.06
N GLU A 695 -33.40 -29.39 7.51
CA GLU A 695 -33.58 -29.12 6.08
C GLU A 695 -32.45 -29.64 5.19
N THR A 696 -31.21 -29.61 5.66
CA THR A 696 -30.02 -29.87 4.83
C THR A 696 -29.18 -31.06 5.25
N GLY A 697 -29.34 -31.55 6.48
CA GLY A 697 -28.47 -32.57 7.08
C GLY A 697 -27.08 -32.04 7.52
N LEU A 698 -26.82 -30.77 7.37
CA LEU A 698 -25.54 -30.14 7.81
C LEU A 698 -25.41 -30.19 9.33
N GLU A 699 -24.24 -30.53 9.82
CA GLU A 699 -23.91 -30.36 11.24
C GLU A 699 -23.58 -28.91 11.52
N ILE A 700 -24.43 -28.26 12.33
CA ILE A 700 -24.24 -26.87 12.75
C ILE A 700 -23.88 -26.88 14.24
N VAL A 701 -22.73 -26.23 14.57
CA VAL A 701 -22.29 -26.03 15.95
C VAL A 701 -22.17 -24.51 16.17
N PRO A 702 -23.23 -23.85 16.68
CA PRO A 702 -23.18 -22.43 16.95
C PRO A 702 -22.12 -22.10 18.00
N GLU A 703 -21.43 -20.98 17.81
CA GLU A 703 -20.53 -20.40 18.78
C GLU A 703 -21.12 -19.05 19.22
N ILE A 704 -21.67 -19.01 20.43
CA ILE A 704 -22.30 -17.81 21.01
C ILE A 704 -21.25 -17.00 21.74
N MET A 705 -21.05 -15.75 21.34
CA MET A 705 -20.05 -14.85 21.91
C MET A 705 -20.69 -13.70 22.67
N ILE A 706 -20.38 -13.62 23.96
CA ILE A 706 -20.83 -12.54 24.83
C ILE A 706 -19.79 -11.41 24.83
N PRO A 707 -20.17 -10.19 24.36
CA PRO A 707 -19.24 -9.09 24.25
C PRO A 707 -19.07 -8.35 25.58
N LEU A 708 -17.99 -7.57 25.68
CA LEU A 708 -17.71 -6.58 26.71
C LEU A 708 -17.61 -7.14 28.15
N VAL A 709 -17.26 -8.39 28.29
CA VAL A 709 -17.08 -9.03 29.59
C VAL A 709 -15.82 -8.49 30.28
N GLY A 710 -15.97 -7.97 31.50
CA GLY A 710 -14.86 -7.50 32.34
C GLY A 710 -14.72 -8.31 33.63
N GLU A 711 -15.78 -9.00 34.05
CA GLU A 711 -15.82 -9.82 35.28
C GLU A 711 -16.40 -11.20 34.94
N THR A 712 -15.83 -12.23 35.49
CA THR A 712 -16.27 -13.63 35.24
C THR A 712 -17.73 -13.87 35.59
N LYS A 713 -18.22 -13.18 36.63
CA LYS A 713 -19.62 -13.28 37.06
C LYS A 713 -20.61 -12.70 36.05
N GLU A 714 -20.21 -11.68 35.26
CA GLU A 714 -21.03 -11.18 34.15
C GLU A 714 -21.28 -12.30 33.14
N LEU A 715 -20.19 -12.97 32.73
CA LEU A 715 -20.29 -14.08 31.78
C LEU A 715 -21.13 -15.23 32.35
N ALA A 716 -20.87 -15.65 33.60
CA ALA A 716 -21.62 -16.71 34.24
C ALA A 716 -23.11 -16.42 34.31
N TYR A 717 -23.49 -15.18 34.61
CA TYR A 717 -24.87 -14.75 34.71
C TYR A 717 -25.58 -14.82 33.34
N VAL A 718 -24.99 -14.24 32.29
CA VAL A 718 -25.55 -14.26 30.94
C VAL A 718 -25.57 -15.69 30.37
N LYS A 719 -24.50 -16.47 30.58
CA LYS A 719 -24.44 -17.87 30.20
C LYS A 719 -25.55 -18.69 30.79
N GLY A 720 -25.96 -18.39 32.04
CA GLY A 720 -27.11 -19.06 32.67
C GLY A 720 -28.40 -18.92 31.88
N PHE A 721 -28.72 -17.73 31.38
CA PHE A 721 -29.85 -17.51 30.48
C PHE A 721 -29.70 -18.19 29.15
N VAL A 722 -28.50 -18.15 28.57
CA VAL A 722 -28.20 -18.80 27.28
C VAL A 722 -28.42 -20.31 27.38
N ASP A 723 -27.85 -20.96 28.39
CA ASP A 723 -27.93 -22.41 28.56
C ASP A 723 -29.38 -22.84 28.88
N ALA A 724 -30.10 -22.09 29.72
CA ALA A 724 -31.50 -22.37 30.01
C ALA A 724 -32.40 -22.27 28.75
N THR A 725 -32.22 -21.20 27.99
CA THR A 725 -32.99 -20.99 26.75
C THR A 725 -32.65 -22.04 25.70
N ALA A 726 -31.36 -22.32 25.48
CA ALA A 726 -30.94 -23.36 24.56
C ALA A 726 -31.56 -24.73 24.89
N LYS A 727 -31.52 -25.11 26.15
CA LYS A 727 -32.14 -26.34 26.65
C LYS A 727 -33.64 -26.38 26.33
N LEU A 728 -34.33 -25.28 26.64
CA LEU A 728 -35.76 -25.18 26.38
C LEU A 728 -36.12 -25.35 24.91
N VAL A 729 -35.39 -24.64 24.04
CA VAL A 729 -35.60 -24.72 22.57
C VAL A 729 -35.34 -26.13 22.04
N MET A 730 -34.27 -26.79 22.50
CA MET A 730 -33.96 -28.15 22.12
C MET A 730 -35.06 -29.13 22.55
N GLU A 731 -35.61 -28.98 23.75
CA GLU A 731 -36.74 -29.75 24.22
C GLU A 731 -38.00 -29.50 23.38
N GLU A 732 -38.34 -28.22 23.09
CA GLU A 732 -39.47 -27.85 22.23
C GLU A 732 -39.34 -28.39 20.81
N LYS A 733 -38.15 -28.39 20.24
CA LYS A 733 -37.88 -28.86 18.87
C LYS A 733 -37.60 -30.38 18.77
N GLY A 734 -37.44 -31.05 19.92
CA GLY A 734 -37.15 -32.50 19.98
C GLY A 734 -35.80 -32.88 19.38
N MET A 735 -34.84 -31.96 19.32
CA MET A 735 -33.50 -32.18 18.78
C MET A 735 -32.43 -31.48 19.63
N THR A 736 -31.44 -32.25 20.05
CA THR A 736 -30.28 -31.74 20.77
C THR A 736 -29.14 -31.45 19.79
N ILE A 737 -28.54 -30.29 19.86
CA ILE A 737 -27.38 -29.91 19.07
C ILE A 737 -26.26 -29.43 20.01
N PRO A 738 -24.98 -29.63 19.64
CA PRO A 738 -23.86 -29.03 20.35
C PRO A 738 -23.79 -27.53 20.05
N TYR A 739 -23.37 -26.74 21.02
CA TYR A 739 -23.06 -25.31 20.89
C TYR A 739 -21.98 -24.93 21.90
N LEU A 740 -21.30 -23.83 21.65
CA LEU A 740 -20.28 -23.27 22.55
C LEU A 740 -20.70 -21.88 23.00
N VAL A 741 -20.38 -21.53 24.24
CA VAL A 741 -20.52 -20.17 24.78
C VAL A 741 -19.15 -19.67 25.17
N GLY A 742 -18.74 -18.58 24.59
CA GLY A 742 -17.46 -17.92 24.87
C GLY A 742 -17.62 -16.42 24.98
N THR A 743 -16.51 -15.73 25.02
CA THR A 743 -16.50 -14.27 25.19
C THR A 743 -15.53 -13.60 24.24
N MET A 744 -15.79 -12.33 23.98
CA MET A 744 -14.82 -11.41 23.38
C MET A 744 -13.90 -10.87 24.48
N ILE A 745 -12.60 -11.07 24.32
CA ILE A 745 -11.58 -10.43 25.17
C ILE A 745 -11.24 -9.09 24.54
N GLU A 746 -11.81 -8.05 25.09
CA GLU A 746 -11.69 -6.68 24.57
C GLU A 746 -11.55 -5.64 25.69
N ILE A 747 -11.73 -6.06 26.95
CA ILE A 747 -11.49 -5.23 28.11
C ILE A 747 -10.17 -5.65 28.76
N PRO A 748 -9.25 -4.73 29.06
CA PRO A 748 -7.96 -5.06 29.68
C PRO A 748 -8.09 -5.89 30.95
N ARG A 749 -9.10 -5.64 31.79
CA ARG A 749 -9.33 -6.43 33.00
C ARG A 749 -9.63 -7.89 32.69
N ALA A 750 -10.43 -8.17 31.66
CA ALA A 750 -10.71 -9.55 31.24
C ALA A 750 -9.43 -10.28 30.76
N ALA A 751 -8.55 -9.56 30.06
CA ALA A 751 -7.25 -10.12 29.65
C ALA A 751 -6.36 -10.46 30.86
N LEU A 752 -6.36 -9.62 31.90
CA LEU A 752 -5.59 -9.81 33.11
C LEU A 752 -6.12 -10.97 34.01
N THR A 753 -7.42 -11.27 33.90
CA THR A 753 -8.10 -12.32 34.67
C THR A 753 -8.64 -13.45 33.79
N ALA A 754 -7.97 -13.69 32.66
CA ALA A 754 -8.44 -14.63 31.64
C ALA A 754 -8.49 -16.10 32.12
N ASP A 755 -7.69 -16.47 33.11
CA ASP A 755 -7.75 -17.75 33.79
C ASP A 755 -9.10 -17.96 34.51
N GLU A 756 -9.61 -16.94 35.21
CA GLU A 756 -10.93 -16.97 35.82
C GLU A 756 -12.04 -16.96 34.77
N VAL A 757 -11.92 -16.09 33.75
CA VAL A 757 -12.91 -16.00 32.64
C VAL A 757 -13.04 -17.33 31.90
N ALA A 758 -11.93 -18.05 31.70
CA ALA A 758 -11.91 -19.37 31.04
C ALA A 758 -12.63 -20.46 31.83
N THR A 759 -12.92 -20.26 33.11
CA THR A 759 -13.80 -21.21 33.87
C THR A 759 -15.22 -21.26 33.30
N GLN A 760 -15.67 -20.15 32.70
CA GLN A 760 -17.01 -20.01 32.11
C GLN A 760 -16.95 -19.99 30.56
N ALA A 761 -15.95 -19.39 29.97
CA ALA A 761 -15.80 -19.27 28.51
C ALA A 761 -15.20 -20.54 27.90
N GLU A 762 -15.84 -21.06 26.86
CA GLU A 762 -15.36 -22.22 26.08
C GLU A 762 -14.45 -21.81 24.92
N PHE A 763 -14.45 -20.53 24.56
CA PHE A 763 -13.52 -19.92 23.61
C PHE A 763 -13.29 -18.43 23.95
N PHE A 764 -12.17 -17.90 23.46
CA PHE A 764 -11.89 -16.47 23.45
C PHE A 764 -11.77 -15.96 22.02
N SER A 765 -12.35 -14.80 21.75
CA SER A 765 -12.10 -14.02 20.54
C SER A 765 -11.60 -12.64 20.95
N PHE A 766 -10.41 -12.27 20.50
CA PHE A 766 -9.83 -10.97 20.83
C PHE A 766 -10.46 -9.87 19.97
N GLY A 767 -11.22 -8.99 20.61
CA GLY A 767 -11.80 -7.77 20.03
C GLY A 767 -10.78 -6.64 20.10
N THR A 768 -9.81 -6.64 19.22
CA THR A 768 -8.62 -5.77 19.32
C THR A 768 -8.92 -4.31 19.06
N ASN A 769 -10.04 -3.94 18.44
CA ASN A 769 -10.44 -2.54 18.31
C ASN A 769 -10.69 -1.92 19.69
N ASP A 770 -11.59 -2.50 20.48
CA ASP A 770 -11.90 -2.03 21.85
C ASP A 770 -10.73 -2.23 22.81
N LEU A 771 -10.02 -3.36 22.69
CA LEU A 771 -8.83 -3.61 23.51
C LEU A 771 -7.75 -2.54 23.28
N THR A 772 -7.55 -2.11 22.03
CA THR A 772 -6.63 -1.03 21.67
C THR A 772 -7.10 0.30 22.25
N GLN A 773 -8.38 0.66 22.06
CA GLN A 773 -8.95 1.89 22.61
C GLN A 773 -8.76 2.00 24.13
N MET A 774 -9.07 0.94 24.85
CA MET A 774 -9.00 0.93 26.31
C MET A 774 -7.56 0.85 26.83
N THR A 775 -6.65 0.23 26.09
CA THR A 775 -5.25 0.14 26.47
C THR A 775 -4.51 1.47 26.23
N PHE A 776 -4.78 2.15 25.11
CA PHE A 776 -4.23 3.48 24.84
C PHE A 776 -4.99 4.60 25.55
N GLY A 777 -6.24 4.37 25.94
CA GLY A 777 -7.07 5.37 26.63
C GLY A 777 -7.61 6.47 25.71
N PHE A 778 -7.81 6.19 24.40
CA PHE A 778 -8.46 7.12 23.48
C PHE A 778 -9.41 6.39 22.51
N SER A 779 -10.42 7.12 22.05
CA SER A 779 -11.42 6.62 21.12
C SER A 779 -10.87 6.58 19.69
N ARG A 780 -11.18 5.53 18.93
CA ARG A 780 -10.91 5.41 17.50
C ARG A 780 -11.53 6.58 16.72
N ASP A 781 -12.76 6.95 17.04
CA ASP A 781 -13.52 7.98 16.34
C ASP A 781 -12.97 9.39 16.57
N ASP A 782 -12.37 9.62 17.74
CA ASP A 782 -11.77 10.90 18.10
C ASP A 782 -10.28 11.01 17.77
N ALA A 783 -9.60 9.89 17.59
CA ALA A 783 -8.16 9.83 17.41
C ALA A 783 -7.66 10.59 16.16
N GLY A 784 -8.47 10.69 15.12
CA GLY A 784 -8.16 11.46 13.91
C GLY A 784 -7.83 12.93 14.17
N LYS A 785 -8.29 13.49 15.29
CA LYS A 785 -8.04 14.89 15.66
C LYS A 785 -6.58 15.16 16.07
N PHE A 786 -5.84 14.15 16.50
CA PHE A 786 -4.47 14.32 17.03
C PHE A 786 -3.44 13.33 16.45
N LEU A 787 -3.86 12.21 15.87
CA LEU A 787 -2.93 11.22 15.33
C LEU A 787 -2.04 11.78 14.20
N GLY A 788 -2.54 12.77 13.44
CA GLY A 788 -1.75 13.48 12.45
C GLY A 788 -0.48 14.10 13.07
N ASP A 789 -0.64 14.83 14.17
CA ASP A 789 0.47 15.44 14.91
C ASP A 789 1.44 14.38 15.48
N TYR A 790 0.90 13.25 15.94
CA TYR A 790 1.71 12.15 16.47
C TYR A 790 2.62 11.54 15.39
N TYR A 791 2.12 11.44 14.16
CA TYR A 791 2.93 10.97 13.03
C TYR A 791 3.98 12.01 12.64
N GLU A 792 3.62 13.29 12.54
CA GLU A 792 4.56 14.38 12.23
C GLU A 792 5.69 14.48 13.25
N LYS A 793 5.36 14.32 14.54
CA LYS A 793 6.31 14.35 15.64
C LYS A 793 7.04 13.03 15.89
N LYS A 794 6.78 12.03 15.04
CA LYS A 794 7.40 10.67 15.11
C LYS A 794 7.14 9.95 16.45
N ILE A 795 6.00 10.21 17.08
CA ILE A 795 5.56 9.53 18.31
C ILE A 795 5.00 8.16 17.96
N PHE A 796 4.18 8.07 16.91
CA PHE A 796 3.71 6.82 16.34
C PHE A 796 4.24 6.63 14.91
N GLU A 797 4.66 5.41 14.59
CA GLU A 797 5.09 5.05 13.24
C GLU A 797 3.92 4.57 12.37
N SER A 798 2.87 4.02 12.98
CA SER A 798 1.66 3.52 12.30
C SER A 798 0.43 3.72 13.16
N ASP A 799 -0.74 3.65 12.52
CA ASP A 799 -2.03 3.69 13.18
C ASP A 799 -2.23 2.41 14.02
N PRO A 800 -2.41 2.53 15.36
CA PRO A 800 -2.60 1.36 16.24
C PRO A 800 -3.92 0.62 15.98
N PHE A 801 -4.86 1.21 15.25
CA PHE A 801 -6.11 0.56 14.84
C PHE A 801 -5.97 -0.22 13.52
N ALA A 802 -5.04 0.17 12.67
CA ALA A 802 -4.75 -0.55 11.44
C ALA A 802 -3.75 -1.69 11.65
N ARG A 803 -2.78 -1.50 12.54
CA ARG A 803 -1.72 -2.45 12.86
C ARG A 803 -1.63 -2.64 14.36
N LEU A 804 -1.66 -3.90 14.81
CA LEU A 804 -1.65 -4.24 16.23
C LEU A 804 -0.39 -3.69 16.93
N ASP A 805 -0.61 -2.94 18.02
CA ASP A 805 0.45 -2.63 18.97
C ASP A 805 0.91 -3.91 19.68
N GLN A 806 2.03 -4.46 19.26
CA GLN A 806 2.56 -5.70 19.81
C GLN A 806 3.23 -5.51 21.16
N VAL A 807 3.51 -4.27 21.57
CA VAL A 807 4.19 -3.94 22.83
C VAL A 807 3.21 -3.88 24.01
N GLY A 808 2.16 -3.08 23.89
CA GLY A 808 1.14 -2.90 24.94
C GLY A 808 -0.03 -3.88 24.77
N VAL A 809 -0.81 -3.70 23.71
CA VAL A 809 -2.00 -4.54 23.44
C VAL A 809 -1.59 -6.00 23.22
N GLY A 810 -0.51 -6.24 22.52
CA GLY A 810 0.02 -7.58 22.27
C GLY A 810 0.40 -8.33 23.55
N LYS A 811 0.90 -7.63 24.57
CA LYS A 811 1.17 -8.25 25.89
C LYS A 811 -0.14 -8.73 26.53
N LEU A 812 -1.21 -7.96 26.45
CA LEU A 812 -2.52 -8.36 26.97
C LEU A 812 -3.08 -9.58 26.23
N VAL A 813 -2.97 -9.59 24.90
CA VAL A 813 -3.40 -10.72 24.07
C VAL A 813 -2.61 -11.99 24.45
N LYS A 814 -1.29 -11.89 24.54
CA LYS A 814 -0.45 -13.03 24.93
C LYS A 814 -0.78 -13.51 26.34
N MET A 815 -0.92 -12.60 27.29
CA MET A 815 -1.26 -12.93 28.69
C MET A 815 -2.60 -13.66 28.77
N ALA A 816 -3.62 -13.14 28.07
CA ALA A 816 -4.94 -13.78 28.07
C ALA A 816 -4.93 -15.16 27.39
N ALA A 817 -4.14 -15.33 26.33
CA ALA A 817 -3.97 -16.64 25.68
C ALA A 817 -3.31 -17.65 26.65
N ASP A 818 -2.25 -17.24 27.31
CA ASP A 818 -1.52 -18.11 28.25
C ASP A 818 -2.38 -18.47 29.48
N LEU A 819 -3.04 -17.48 30.09
CA LEU A 819 -3.94 -17.68 31.24
C LEU A 819 -5.15 -18.53 30.88
N GLY A 820 -5.76 -18.29 29.71
CA GLY A 820 -6.89 -19.10 29.25
C GLY A 820 -6.54 -20.57 29.10
N ARG A 821 -5.34 -20.86 28.55
CA ARG A 821 -4.83 -22.23 28.41
C ARG A 821 -4.45 -22.89 29.72
N GLN A 822 -4.10 -22.15 30.76
CA GLN A 822 -3.87 -22.71 32.09
C GLN A 822 -5.16 -23.33 32.65
N THR A 823 -6.30 -22.70 32.45
CA THR A 823 -7.61 -23.18 32.89
C THR A 823 -8.20 -24.21 31.91
N ARG A 824 -8.14 -23.94 30.59
CA ARG A 824 -8.60 -24.81 29.52
C ARG A 824 -7.48 -25.04 28.51
N PRO A 825 -6.71 -26.13 28.63
CA PRO A 825 -5.55 -26.37 27.72
C PRO A 825 -5.93 -26.33 26.22
N ASN A 826 -7.15 -26.72 25.87
CA ASN A 826 -7.65 -26.74 24.47
C ASN A 826 -8.62 -25.60 24.16
N ILE A 827 -8.60 -24.51 24.92
CA ILE A 827 -9.46 -23.35 24.64
C ILE A 827 -9.20 -22.85 23.22
N LYS A 828 -10.25 -22.63 22.46
CA LYS A 828 -10.16 -22.04 21.13
C LYS A 828 -9.90 -20.54 21.26
N LEU A 829 -8.86 -20.07 20.60
CA LEU A 829 -8.42 -18.68 20.62
C LEU A 829 -8.41 -18.09 19.20
N GLY A 830 -9.07 -16.97 19.00
CA GLY A 830 -9.09 -16.26 17.74
C GLY A 830 -9.04 -14.75 17.91
N ILE A 831 -8.85 -14.04 16.81
CA ILE A 831 -8.90 -12.59 16.73
C ILE A 831 -9.93 -12.19 15.68
N CYS A 832 -10.73 -11.17 15.96
CA CYS A 832 -11.78 -10.70 15.04
C CYS A 832 -11.79 -9.18 14.83
N GLY A 833 -10.87 -8.42 15.43
CA GLY A 833 -10.69 -7.00 15.16
C GLY A 833 -10.11 -6.74 13.77
N GLU A 834 -10.00 -5.49 13.37
CA GLU A 834 -9.42 -5.08 12.08
C GLU A 834 -8.01 -5.65 11.85
N HIS A 835 -7.28 -5.89 12.90
CA HIS A 835 -5.95 -6.49 12.88
C HIS A 835 -5.91 -7.93 12.33
N GLY A 836 -7.06 -8.63 12.32
CA GLY A 836 -7.17 -10.00 11.77
C GLY A 836 -6.87 -10.12 10.27
N GLY A 837 -6.88 -9.00 9.54
CA GLY A 837 -6.53 -8.90 8.13
C GLY A 837 -5.16 -8.26 7.86
N ASP A 838 -4.43 -7.81 8.90
CA ASP A 838 -3.11 -7.20 8.74
C ASP A 838 -1.99 -8.25 8.83
N PRO A 839 -1.10 -8.38 7.82
CA PRO A 839 -0.06 -9.39 7.78
C PRO A 839 0.86 -9.42 9.01
N SER A 840 1.27 -8.25 9.53
CA SER A 840 2.16 -8.20 10.70
C SER A 840 1.46 -8.64 11.99
N SER A 841 0.19 -8.31 12.12
CA SER A 841 -0.66 -8.74 13.22
C SER A 841 -0.96 -10.25 13.15
N ILE A 842 -1.14 -10.79 11.96
CA ILE A 842 -1.31 -12.24 11.72
C ILE A 842 -0.05 -13.02 12.12
N GLU A 843 1.13 -12.50 11.80
CA GLU A 843 2.40 -13.08 12.24
C GLU A 843 2.49 -13.12 13.78
N PHE A 844 2.09 -12.04 14.44
CA PHE A 844 1.99 -12.01 15.90
C PHE A 844 1.01 -13.05 16.44
N CYS A 845 -0.18 -13.19 15.85
CA CYS A 845 -1.17 -14.21 16.24
C CYS A 845 -0.61 -15.63 16.09
N HIS A 846 0.16 -15.89 15.02
CA HIS A 846 0.85 -17.16 14.85
C HIS A 846 1.86 -17.41 15.97
N ARG A 847 2.70 -16.44 16.32
CA ARG A 847 3.72 -16.56 17.40
C ARG A 847 3.09 -16.78 18.78
N VAL A 848 1.97 -16.18 19.06
CA VAL A 848 1.21 -16.35 20.31
C VAL A 848 0.48 -17.70 20.32
N GLY A 849 0.32 -18.33 19.16
CA GLY A 849 -0.31 -19.63 19.01
C GLY A 849 -1.84 -19.57 19.01
N LEU A 850 -2.44 -18.52 18.46
CA LEU A 850 -3.90 -18.49 18.24
C LEU A 850 -4.31 -19.59 17.26
N ASN A 851 -5.58 -20.00 17.33
CA ASN A 851 -6.13 -21.04 16.45
C ASN A 851 -6.57 -20.48 15.10
N TYR A 852 -7.11 -19.24 15.09
CA TYR A 852 -7.57 -18.60 13.87
C TYR A 852 -7.45 -17.08 13.92
N VAL A 853 -7.45 -16.47 12.73
CA VAL A 853 -7.68 -15.05 12.52
C VAL A 853 -8.99 -14.88 11.76
N SER A 854 -9.70 -13.76 12.00
CA SER A 854 -10.96 -13.44 11.32
C SER A 854 -10.89 -12.02 10.76
N CYS A 855 -11.27 -11.86 9.51
CA CYS A 855 -11.17 -10.61 8.76
C CYS A 855 -12.35 -10.43 7.80
N SER A 856 -12.47 -9.25 7.18
CA SER A 856 -13.48 -9.01 6.15
C SER A 856 -13.33 -10.01 4.98
N PRO A 857 -14.40 -10.32 4.23
CA PRO A 857 -14.37 -11.32 3.15
C PRO A 857 -13.25 -11.12 2.14
N PHE A 858 -13.02 -9.88 1.70
CA PHE A 858 -11.97 -9.55 0.72
C PHE A 858 -10.54 -9.69 1.26
N ARG A 859 -10.36 -9.69 2.58
CA ARG A 859 -9.05 -9.91 3.21
C ARG A 859 -8.71 -11.37 3.47
N VAL A 860 -9.65 -12.29 3.27
CA VAL A 860 -9.42 -13.74 3.50
C VAL A 860 -8.22 -14.28 2.72
N PRO A 861 -8.04 -14.00 1.41
CA PRO A 861 -6.86 -14.47 0.69
C PRO A 861 -5.55 -13.87 1.22
N ILE A 862 -5.56 -12.59 1.59
CA ILE A 862 -4.42 -11.90 2.21
C ILE A 862 -4.03 -12.59 3.51
N ALA A 863 -5.01 -12.89 4.35
CA ALA A 863 -4.79 -13.57 5.62
C ALA A 863 -4.27 -15.00 5.45
N ARG A 864 -4.76 -15.75 4.46
CA ARG A 864 -4.26 -17.10 4.13
C ARG A 864 -2.79 -17.07 3.74
N LEU A 865 -2.39 -16.14 2.89
CA LEU A 865 -1.00 -15.98 2.47
C LEU A 865 -0.12 -15.51 3.63
N ALA A 866 -0.55 -14.52 4.40
CA ALA A 866 0.18 -14.01 5.56
C ALA A 866 0.37 -15.08 6.64
N ALA A 867 -0.65 -15.91 6.90
CA ALA A 867 -0.57 -17.04 7.82
C ALA A 867 0.44 -18.09 7.35
N ALA A 868 0.49 -18.37 6.05
CA ALA A 868 1.48 -19.28 5.47
C ALA A 868 2.91 -18.72 5.63
N GLN A 869 3.12 -17.46 5.33
CA GLN A 869 4.42 -16.80 5.50
C GLN A 869 4.87 -16.80 6.97
N ALA A 870 3.94 -16.56 7.90
CA ALA A 870 4.22 -16.62 9.33
C ALA A 870 4.67 -18.03 9.75
N ALA A 871 4.00 -19.08 9.28
CA ALA A 871 4.38 -20.45 9.56
C ALA A 871 5.74 -20.81 8.97
N ILE A 872 6.02 -20.42 7.73
CA ILE A 872 7.31 -20.68 7.07
C ILE A 872 8.45 -19.98 7.81
N LYS A 873 8.26 -18.71 8.17
CA LYS A 873 9.28 -17.89 8.86
C LYS A 873 9.62 -18.43 10.25
N ASN A 874 8.63 -18.91 11.00
CA ASN A 874 8.81 -19.39 12.36
C ASN A 874 9.28 -20.86 12.44
N ASN A 875 9.26 -21.58 11.31
CA ASN A 875 9.81 -22.94 11.21
C ASN A 875 11.28 -22.97 10.72
N LYS A 876 11.85 -21.80 10.37
CA LYS A 876 13.27 -21.63 10.05
C LYS A 876 14.07 -21.39 11.33
#